data_b30e1becf6c0a9683a7d5a1a4a5c3b71
#
_entry.id   b30e1becf6c0a9683a7d5a1a4a5c3b71
#
_cell.length_a   1.000
_cell.length_b   1.000
_cell.length_c   1.000
_cell.angle_alpha   90.00
_cell.angle_beta   90.00
_cell.angle_gamma   90.00
#
_symmetry.space_group_name_H-M   'P 1'
#
loop_
_entity.id
_entity.type
_entity.pdbx_description
1 polymer ?
#
loop_
_entity_poly.entity_id
_entity_poly.type
_entity_poly.pdbx_seq_one_letter_code
_entity_poly.pdbx_strand_id
1 'polypeptide(L)'
;MPYLRHHSKLLTALLAATAGVLVAACSSGSGASTGTSGGTVTFAEAPGNAPNYISPMTAGPYYTVSNTSDFSYSFYPPLYWFGDNGEPVLNEQLSAAALPVYSDNNTVVTITLKHWMWSNGKPMTARDVVFWMNLLSAVTDPAAPTLGSSSAPGPGWGAAVLGAFPENVVSYTQTGTYTIQFKLNASYNPTWFTYNELSQINPIPQAAWDRLSLSGPVGNYDQSAQARMVAPASDSLPANSYVPVNPGTATTGALAVAQFINVQSQDLSTYATNPMWQVVLGPFKISQFSSSGYLKMVPNKDYSGSPKPTIAALVEDPFTSDTSEFNALHNGDITIGYIPRADLGQRAALKKLGYSFSPWYSFSDAYMLYNFTNTSVGSIFKQLYFRQAFQSLVNQPQYIKDFYGGFGTINNGPVPGYPRNNPDESPLEAKGQYYPFSPAKAVSLLKSNGWDVQPAGISTCARAGTAPGDCGSGISAGQPLTLKLLYANGSTALTNEMEAMQSEMKSAAGINLELSTETGADVFSTTLDNCTPSTPCNNWQIADWGAAWVYSLDYLPTGGEILATGASSNGGDYSNATNDQNIAASHVAPTKAAETAALFKYEDFAVRQLPLVWLPNTPYQLTVYKSNLKGLLPQGVYEELYPQYYSFG
;
A
#
# COMPACT_ATOMS: atom_id res chain seq x y z
N MET A 1 -36.65 40.43 31.72
CA MET A 1 -38.10 40.64 32.02
C MET A 1 -38.88 39.79 31.06
N PRO A 2 -40.00 39.26 31.47
CA PRO A 2 -40.20 37.82 31.66
C PRO A 2 -41.47 37.32 30.95
N TYR A 3 -41.81 36.04 31.29
CA TYR A 3 -43.13 35.38 31.22
C TYR A 3 -43.52 34.70 29.93
N LEU A 4 -44.15 33.53 29.87
CA LEU A 4 -44.76 32.56 30.82
C LEU A 4 -45.02 31.28 30.04
N ARG A 5 -44.70 30.15 30.56
CA ARG A 5 -45.53 29.00 30.97
C ARG A 5 -46.95 28.92 30.37
N HIS A 6 -47.29 27.77 29.76
CA HIS A 6 -48.35 26.92 30.30
C HIS A 6 -48.38 25.50 29.74
N HIS A 7 -48.60 24.62 30.63
CA HIS A 7 -48.97 23.24 30.70
C HIS A 7 -50.16 22.80 29.83
N SER A 8 -50.19 21.56 29.36
CA SER A 8 -51.19 20.57 29.83
C SER A 8 -50.95 19.20 29.16
N LYS A 9 -51.07 18.33 29.83
CA LYS A 9 -51.18 16.94 30.25
C LYS A 9 -52.12 16.11 29.38
N LEU A 10 -51.70 14.82 29.22
CA LEU A 10 -52.49 13.58 29.18
C LEU A 10 -53.37 13.30 27.95
N LEU A 11 -53.05 12.21 27.24
CA LEU A 11 -53.88 10.99 27.31
C LEU A 11 -53.13 9.79 26.72
N THR A 12 -53.12 8.73 27.52
CA THR A 12 -52.68 7.39 27.23
C THR A 12 -53.72 6.68 26.32
N ALA A 13 -53.26 5.97 25.29
CA ALA A 13 -54.05 4.88 24.71
C ALA A 13 -53.12 3.76 24.26
N LEU A 14 -53.21 2.64 24.96
CA LEU A 14 -52.69 1.35 24.54
C LEU A 14 -53.40 0.88 23.28
N LEU A 15 -52.65 0.38 22.30
CA LEU A 15 -53.16 -0.59 21.33
C LEU A 15 -52.05 -1.59 21.04
N ALA A 16 -52.22 -2.79 21.56
CA ALA A 16 -51.49 -3.97 21.22
C ALA A 16 -51.90 -4.42 19.80
N ALA A 17 -50.94 -4.62 18.92
CA ALA A 17 -51.14 -5.32 17.67
C ALA A 17 -50.06 -6.39 17.52
N THR A 18 -50.52 -7.62 17.55
CA THR A 18 -49.84 -8.89 17.37
C THR A 18 -49.11 -8.96 16.04
N ALA A 19 -47.79 -9.20 16.08
CA ALA A 19 -47.01 -9.56 14.91
C ALA A 19 -47.17 -11.06 14.62
N GLY A 20 -47.84 -11.36 13.54
CA GLY A 20 -47.93 -12.71 13.00
C GLY A 20 -46.62 -13.07 12.26
N VAL A 21 -45.98 -14.11 12.74
CA VAL A 21 -44.85 -14.77 12.05
C VAL A 21 -45.42 -15.55 10.87
N LEU A 22 -45.13 -15.14 9.65
CA LEU A 22 -45.33 -15.92 8.43
C LEU A 22 -44.08 -16.74 8.16
N VAL A 23 -44.06 -17.98 8.61
CA VAL A 23 -43.14 -19.00 8.13
C VAL A 23 -43.66 -19.47 6.77
N ALA A 24 -43.02 -19.01 5.69
CA ALA A 24 -43.24 -19.59 4.37
C ALA A 24 -42.34 -20.81 4.19
N ALA A 25 -42.88 -21.98 4.43
CA ALA A 25 -42.28 -23.23 3.96
C ALA A 25 -42.47 -23.30 2.44
N CYS A 26 -41.40 -23.18 1.67
CA CYS A 26 -41.41 -23.57 0.26
C CYS A 26 -40.84 -24.96 0.10
N SER A 27 -41.71 -25.84 -0.32
CA SER A 27 -41.45 -27.22 -0.71
C SER A 27 -40.61 -27.31 -1.97
N SER A 28 -39.68 -28.24 -1.93
CA SER A 28 -38.93 -28.93 -2.98
C SER A 28 -39.48 -28.85 -4.41
N GLY A 29 -38.71 -28.21 -5.26
CA GLY A 29 -38.67 -28.43 -6.70
C GLY A 29 -37.27 -28.90 -7.07
N SER A 30 -37.13 -30.16 -7.42
CA SER A 30 -35.88 -30.77 -7.90
C SER A 30 -35.51 -30.25 -9.28
N GLY A 31 -34.62 -29.26 -9.32
CA GLY A 31 -33.86 -28.90 -10.49
C GLY A 31 -32.39 -29.15 -10.18
N ALA A 32 -31.79 -30.16 -10.79
CA ALA A 32 -30.37 -30.45 -10.66
C ALA A 32 -29.55 -29.30 -11.25
N SER A 33 -29.19 -28.33 -10.42
CA SER A 33 -28.07 -27.45 -10.69
C SER A 33 -26.83 -28.16 -10.15
N THR A 34 -25.88 -28.48 -11.01
CA THR A 34 -24.51 -28.83 -10.63
C THR A 34 -23.85 -27.60 -9.99
N GLY A 35 -24.26 -27.25 -8.79
CA GLY A 35 -23.67 -26.18 -7.99
C GLY A 35 -22.40 -26.71 -7.34
N THR A 36 -21.33 -26.01 -7.48
CA THR A 36 -20.11 -26.15 -6.69
C THR A 36 -20.48 -26.13 -5.21
N SER A 37 -20.22 -27.23 -4.50
CA SER A 37 -20.60 -27.45 -3.09
C SER A 37 -19.61 -26.79 -2.11
N GLY A 38 -19.10 -25.60 -2.41
CA GLY A 38 -18.20 -24.87 -1.53
C GLY A 38 -18.96 -23.94 -0.58
N GLY A 39 -18.55 -23.89 0.69
CA GLY A 39 -19.07 -22.93 1.68
C GLY A 39 -18.73 -21.47 1.32
N THR A 40 -19.34 -20.53 2.02
CA THR A 40 -18.95 -19.12 1.98
C THR A 40 -17.82 -18.89 2.98
N VAL A 41 -16.75 -18.22 2.53
CA VAL A 41 -15.70 -17.69 3.39
C VAL A 41 -16.05 -16.22 3.69
N THR A 42 -16.12 -15.87 4.97
CA THR A 42 -16.30 -14.48 5.43
C THR A 42 -14.99 -14.01 6.02
N PHE A 43 -14.41 -12.96 5.42
CA PHE A 43 -13.24 -12.25 5.89
C PHE A 43 -13.69 -10.98 6.62
N ALA A 44 -13.16 -10.76 7.81
CA ALA A 44 -13.47 -9.56 8.59
C ALA A 44 -12.50 -8.44 8.21
N GLU A 45 -13.03 -7.37 7.62
CA GLU A 45 -12.30 -6.15 7.39
C GLU A 45 -12.15 -5.35 8.68
N ALA A 46 -10.92 -4.96 9.00
CA ALA A 46 -10.65 -4.11 10.14
C ALA A 46 -11.28 -2.71 9.97
N PRO A 47 -11.59 -2.01 11.08
CA PRO A 47 -12.17 -0.67 11.00
C PRO A 47 -11.33 0.28 10.14
N GLY A 48 -11.98 0.87 9.13
CA GLY A 48 -11.34 1.83 8.22
C GLY A 48 -10.72 1.22 6.95
N ASN A 49 -10.70 -0.10 6.79
CA ASN A 49 -10.07 -0.78 5.66
C ASN A 49 -11.04 -1.18 4.54
N ALA A 50 -12.31 -0.78 4.61
CA ALA A 50 -13.27 -1.09 3.57
C ALA A 50 -12.83 -0.55 2.19
N PRO A 51 -12.88 -1.36 1.10
CA PRO A 51 -12.47 -0.92 -0.22
C PRO A 51 -13.38 0.19 -0.76
N ASN A 52 -12.78 1.19 -1.41
CA ASN A 52 -13.48 2.36 -1.92
C ASN A 52 -13.02 2.82 -3.31
N TYR A 53 -12.20 2.01 -3.99
CA TYR A 53 -11.71 2.27 -5.34
C TYR A 53 -11.47 0.94 -6.08
N ILE A 54 -12.09 0.74 -7.26
CA ILE A 54 -12.10 -0.57 -7.93
C ILE A 54 -11.08 -0.72 -9.05
N SER A 55 -10.68 0.38 -9.72
CA SER A 55 -9.71 0.27 -10.81
C SER A 55 -8.34 -0.15 -10.27
N PRO A 56 -7.66 -1.13 -10.91
CA PRO A 56 -6.30 -1.48 -10.52
C PRO A 56 -5.28 -0.37 -10.83
N MET A 57 -5.60 0.59 -11.70
CA MET A 57 -4.86 1.84 -11.84
C MET A 57 -5.30 2.79 -10.73
N THR A 58 -4.77 2.56 -9.54
CA THR A 58 -5.22 3.23 -8.33
C THR A 58 -4.67 4.65 -8.25
N ALA A 59 -5.54 5.64 -8.17
CA ALA A 59 -5.13 7.03 -7.97
C ALA A 59 -4.49 7.21 -6.59
N GLY A 60 -3.52 8.14 -6.49
CA GLY A 60 -2.69 8.31 -5.30
C GLY A 60 -3.44 8.28 -3.95
N PRO A 61 -4.52 9.07 -3.74
CA PRO A 61 -5.26 9.05 -2.47
C PRO A 61 -5.95 7.73 -2.13
N TYR A 62 -6.10 6.83 -3.10
CA TYR A 62 -6.75 5.52 -2.96
C TYR A 62 -5.77 4.35 -3.00
N TYR A 63 -4.45 4.64 -3.05
CA TYR A 63 -3.42 3.62 -3.11
C TYR A 63 -3.23 2.97 -1.74
N THR A 64 -4.04 1.96 -1.47
CA THR A 64 -4.05 1.18 -0.22
C THR A 64 -4.14 -0.31 -0.52
N VAL A 65 -3.65 -1.15 0.39
CA VAL A 65 -3.76 -2.62 0.27
C VAL A 65 -5.21 -3.05 0.12
N SER A 66 -6.14 -2.46 0.88
CA SER A 66 -7.57 -2.75 0.80
C SER A 66 -8.18 -2.51 -0.59
N ASN A 67 -7.65 -1.55 -1.36
CA ASN A 67 -8.10 -1.31 -2.74
C ASN A 67 -7.36 -2.14 -3.78
N THR A 68 -6.11 -2.52 -3.53
CA THR A 68 -5.24 -3.24 -4.47
C THR A 68 -5.23 -4.74 -4.20
N SER A 69 -4.40 -5.22 -3.30
CA SER A 69 -4.13 -6.64 -3.06
C SER A 69 -5.35 -7.41 -2.59
N ASP A 70 -6.16 -6.82 -1.70
CA ASP A 70 -7.35 -7.50 -1.16
C ASP A 70 -8.52 -7.46 -2.15
N PHE A 71 -8.69 -6.37 -2.88
CA PHE A 71 -9.87 -6.12 -3.69
C PHE A 71 -9.62 -6.25 -5.20
N SER A 72 -8.94 -5.26 -5.81
CA SER A 72 -8.92 -5.16 -7.28
C SER A 72 -8.17 -6.30 -7.96
N TYR A 73 -7.15 -6.88 -7.33
CA TYR A 73 -6.39 -8.00 -7.90
C TYR A 73 -7.20 -9.30 -8.00
N SER A 74 -8.24 -9.47 -7.19
CA SER A 74 -9.19 -10.58 -7.34
C SER A 74 -9.94 -10.54 -8.68
N PHE A 75 -10.02 -9.37 -9.32
CA PHE A 75 -10.71 -9.14 -10.60
C PHE A 75 -9.76 -8.87 -11.75
N TYR A 76 -8.70 -8.12 -11.50
CA TYR A 76 -7.74 -7.62 -12.47
C TYR A 76 -6.32 -7.95 -12.00
N PRO A 77 -5.90 -9.23 -12.07
CA PRO A 77 -4.58 -9.65 -11.62
C PRO A 77 -3.47 -8.92 -12.37
N PRO A 78 -2.34 -8.61 -11.69
CA PRO A 78 -1.20 -7.99 -12.34
C PRO A 78 -0.58 -8.90 -13.40
N LEU A 79 0.15 -8.28 -14.32
CA LEU A 79 0.89 -8.99 -15.36
C LEU A 79 1.87 -10.01 -14.76
N TYR A 80 2.55 -9.59 -13.69
CA TYR A 80 3.42 -10.41 -12.86
C TYR A 80 2.93 -10.34 -11.42
N TRP A 81 2.48 -11.47 -10.92
CA TRP A 81 2.02 -11.62 -9.53
C TRP A 81 3.19 -11.89 -8.61
N PHE A 82 3.24 -11.23 -7.47
CA PHE A 82 4.24 -11.49 -6.42
C PHE A 82 3.57 -12.08 -5.18
N GLY A 83 4.38 -12.81 -4.40
CA GLY A 83 3.90 -13.62 -3.30
C GLY A 83 3.59 -15.06 -3.75
N ASP A 84 4.51 -15.98 -3.43
CA ASP A 84 4.34 -17.41 -3.67
C ASP A 84 4.69 -18.21 -2.43
N ASN A 85 3.74 -18.98 -1.93
CA ASN A 85 3.90 -19.87 -0.78
C ASN A 85 4.48 -19.16 0.47
N GLY A 86 4.08 -17.89 0.69
CA GLY A 86 4.53 -17.07 1.82
C GLY A 86 5.89 -16.41 1.66
N GLU A 87 6.48 -16.49 0.46
CA GLU A 87 7.76 -15.87 0.11
C GLU A 87 7.57 -14.68 -0.84
N PRO A 88 8.39 -13.61 -0.75
CA PRO A 88 8.29 -12.41 -1.57
C PRO A 88 8.90 -12.62 -2.97
N VAL A 89 8.44 -13.64 -3.68
CA VAL A 89 8.94 -14.02 -4.99
C VAL A 89 7.83 -14.00 -6.04
N LEU A 90 8.24 -13.96 -7.31
CA LEU A 90 7.32 -13.99 -8.43
C LEU A 90 6.53 -15.31 -8.46
N ASN A 91 5.21 -15.22 -8.51
CA ASN A 91 4.30 -16.35 -8.65
C ASN A 91 3.94 -16.52 -10.13
N GLU A 92 4.70 -17.40 -10.81
CA GLU A 92 4.46 -17.66 -12.22
C GLU A 92 3.05 -18.22 -12.50
N GLN A 93 2.46 -18.94 -11.56
CA GLN A 93 1.14 -19.54 -11.75
C GLN A 93 0.04 -18.49 -11.84
N LEU A 94 0.07 -17.50 -10.96
CA LEU A 94 -0.93 -16.43 -10.87
C LEU A 94 -0.65 -15.27 -11.83
N SER A 95 0.56 -15.14 -12.35
CA SER A 95 0.95 -14.12 -13.33
C SER A 95 0.18 -14.28 -14.64
N ALA A 96 -0.26 -13.16 -15.24
CA ALA A 96 -0.97 -13.15 -16.53
C ALA A 96 -0.04 -13.32 -17.73
N ALA A 97 1.29 -13.25 -17.54
CA ALA A 97 2.31 -13.46 -18.56
C ALA A 97 3.29 -14.58 -18.18
N ALA A 98 4.04 -15.07 -19.17
CA ALA A 98 5.24 -15.87 -18.95
C ALA A 98 6.40 -14.96 -18.51
N LEU A 99 7.48 -15.54 -17.97
CA LEU A 99 8.68 -14.77 -17.61
C LEU A 99 9.13 -13.87 -18.78
N PRO A 100 9.48 -12.62 -18.53
CA PRO A 100 9.91 -11.70 -19.57
C PRO A 100 11.27 -12.11 -20.14
N VAL A 101 11.48 -11.85 -21.42
CA VAL A 101 12.75 -12.12 -22.12
C VAL A 101 13.44 -10.80 -22.40
N TYR A 102 14.65 -10.65 -21.85
CA TYR A 102 15.51 -9.48 -22.05
C TYR A 102 16.51 -9.73 -23.17
N SER A 103 16.71 -8.74 -24.04
CA SER A 103 17.67 -8.77 -25.16
C SER A 103 18.33 -7.40 -25.35
N ASP A 104 19.26 -7.33 -26.30
CA ASP A 104 19.99 -6.10 -26.65
C ASP A 104 20.58 -5.41 -25.42
N ASN A 105 21.34 -6.18 -24.64
CA ASN A 105 21.93 -5.72 -23.39
C ASN A 105 20.87 -5.16 -22.41
N ASN A 106 19.75 -5.87 -22.27
CA ASN A 106 18.61 -5.53 -21.39
C ASN A 106 17.92 -4.18 -21.71
N THR A 107 18.07 -3.67 -22.93
CA THR A 107 17.32 -2.49 -23.39
C THR A 107 16.03 -2.83 -24.12
N VAL A 108 15.78 -4.12 -24.36
CA VAL A 108 14.56 -4.62 -24.98
C VAL A 108 13.96 -5.72 -24.11
N VAL A 109 12.67 -5.59 -23.78
CA VAL A 109 11.92 -6.56 -22.97
C VAL A 109 10.77 -7.11 -23.77
N THR A 110 10.76 -8.42 -23.99
CA THR A 110 9.66 -9.12 -24.67
C THR A 110 8.78 -9.81 -23.64
N ILE A 111 7.50 -9.48 -23.64
CA ILE A 111 6.47 -10.00 -22.74
C ILE A 111 5.51 -10.86 -23.57
N THR A 112 5.33 -12.12 -23.15
CA THR A 112 4.39 -13.06 -23.78
C THR A 112 3.25 -13.35 -22.82
N LEU A 113 2.04 -12.93 -23.20
CA LEU A 113 0.84 -13.14 -22.38
C LEU A 113 0.40 -14.59 -22.42
N LYS A 114 -0.15 -15.08 -21.32
CA LYS A 114 -0.89 -16.34 -21.30
C LYS A 114 -2.22 -16.16 -22.05
N HIS A 115 -2.73 -17.24 -22.65
CA HIS A 115 -3.97 -17.21 -23.42
C HIS A 115 -5.19 -17.20 -22.49
N TRP A 116 -5.27 -16.19 -21.63
CA TRP A 116 -6.39 -16.03 -20.72
C TRP A 116 -7.56 -15.32 -21.39
N MET A 117 -8.75 -15.56 -20.86
CA MET A 117 -10.00 -15.02 -21.37
C MET A 117 -10.63 -14.08 -20.34
N TRP A 118 -11.09 -12.93 -20.80
CA TRP A 118 -12.00 -12.09 -20.06
C TRP A 118 -13.34 -12.81 -19.83
N SER A 119 -14.03 -12.50 -18.73
CA SER A 119 -15.31 -13.12 -18.38
C SER A 119 -16.45 -12.85 -19.37
N ASN A 120 -16.23 -12.03 -20.39
CA ASN A 120 -17.13 -11.80 -21.53
C ASN A 120 -16.80 -12.70 -22.75
N GLY A 121 -15.90 -13.65 -22.58
CA GLY A 121 -15.48 -14.59 -23.64
C GLY A 121 -14.50 -14.04 -24.68
N LYS A 122 -13.97 -12.82 -24.49
CA LYS A 122 -12.93 -12.28 -25.36
C LYS A 122 -11.54 -12.62 -24.82
N PRO A 123 -10.53 -12.87 -25.69
CA PRO A 123 -9.18 -13.13 -25.24
C PRO A 123 -8.54 -11.87 -24.65
N MET A 124 -7.73 -12.03 -23.59
CA MET A 124 -6.76 -11.03 -23.17
C MET A 124 -5.63 -11.01 -24.20
N THR A 125 -5.25 -9.82 -24.66
CA THR A 125 -4.27 -9.64 -25.73
C THR A 125 -3.24 -8.57 -25.38
N ALA A 126 -2.18 -8.46 -26.18
CA ALA A 126 -1.20 -7.37 -26.05
C ALA A 126 -1.84 -5.97 -26.16
N ARG A 127 -3.03 -5.86 -26.79
CA ARG A 127 -3.78 -4.59 -26.86
C ARG A 127 -4.27 -4.12 -25.49
N ASP A 128 -4.56 -5.05 -24.57
CA ASP A 128 -4.99 -4.73 -23.21
C ASP A 128 -3.82 -4.17 -22.38
N VAL A 129 -2.60 -4.63 -22.64
CA VAL A 129 -1.37 -4.07 -22.04
C VAL A 129 -1.04 -2.70 -22.67
N VAL A 130 -1.17 -2.54 -23.98
CA VAL A 130 -1.01 -1.24 -24.66
C VAL A 130 -2.00 -0.23 -24.07
N PHE A 131 -3.23 -0.64 -23.83
CA PHE A 131 -4.25 0.22 -23.23
C PHE A 131 -3.84 0.70 -21.83
N TRP A 132 -3.37 -0.21 -20.98
CA TRP A 132 -2.80 0.16 -19.69
C TRP A 132 -1.67 1.18 -19.83
N MET A 133 -0.69 0.92 -20.69
CA MET A 133 0.48 1.79 -20.89
C MET A 133 0.10 3.18 -21.42
N ASN A 134 -0.89 3.26 -22.32
CA ASN A 134 -1.39 4.54 -22.82
C ASN A 134 -2.02 5.38 -21.71
N LEU A 135 -2.85 4.75 -20.86
CA LEU A 135 -3.47 5.44 -19.72
C LEU A 135 -2.43 5.85 -18.68
N LEU A 136 -1.51 4.94 -18.32
CA LEU A 136 -0.46 5.21 -17.35
C LEU A 136 0.43 6.38 -17.80
N SER A 137 0.89 6.36 -19.03
CA SER A 137 1.69 7.46 -19.61
C SER A 137 0.94 8.79 -19.58
N ALA A 138 -0.38 8.77 -19.78
CA ALA A 138 -1.20 9.98 -19.74
C ALA A 138 -1.38 10.57 -18.33
N VAL A 139 -1.45 9.73 -17.30
CA VAL A 139 -1.67 10.20 -15.90
C VAL A 139 -0.37 10.52 -15.17
N THR A 140 0.78 10.06 -15.67
CA THR A 140 2.10 10.34 -15.10
C THR A 140 2.84 11.47 -15.82
N ASP A 141 2.35 11.95 -16.97
CA ASP A 141 2.98 13.06 -17.70
C ASP A 141 2.97 14.34 -16.84
N PRO A 142 4.13 14.90 -16.48
CA PRO A 142 4.22 16.15 -15.71
C PRO A 142 3.57 17.36 -16.40
N ALA A 143 3.41 17.30 -17.73
CA ALA A 143 2.72 18.32 -18.52
C ALA A 143 1.19 18.06 -18.61
N ALA A 144 0.72 16.90 -18.12
CA ALA A 144 -0.71 16.64 -18.06
C ALA A 144 -1.37 17.71 -17.18
N PRO A 145 -2.45 18.36 -17.64
CA PRO A 145 -3.17 19.27 -16.79
C PRO A 145 -3.64 18.48 -15.57
N THR A 146 -3.29 18.98 -14.39
CA THR A 146 -3.88 18.50 -13.13
C THR A 146 -5.38 18.57 -13.28
N LEU A 147 -6.00 17.44 -13.57
CA LEU A 147 -7.44 17.29 -13.68
C LEU A 147 -8.01 17.31 -12.27
N GLY A 148 -8.07 18.48 -11.69
CA GLY A 148 -8.61 18.63 -10.37
C GLY A 148 -9.52 19.83 -10.31
N SER A 149 -10.81 19.58 -10.20
CA SER A 149 -11.58 20.38 -9.26
C SER A 149 -11.42 19.74 -7.89
N SER A 150 -11.53 20.50 -6.82
CA SER A 150 -11.40 20.10 -5.41
C SER A 150 -12.34 18.97 -4.93
N SER A 151 -13.01 18.27 -5.81
CA SER A 151 -13.95 17.18 -5.53
C SER A 151 -13.60 15.85 -6.24
N ALA A 152 -12.59 15.82 -7.10
CA ALA A 152 -12.05 14.59 -7.64
C ALA A 152 -10.54 14.79 -7.84
N PRO A 153 -9.67 14.11 -7.08
CA PRO A 153 -8.24 14.15 -7.32
C PRO A 153 -7.98 13.77 -8.78
N GLY A 154 -7.04 14.46 -9.42
CA GLY A 154 -6.60 14.11 -10.76
C GLY A 154 -6.18 12.64 -10.81
N PRO A 155 -6.29 11.96 -11.95
CA PRO A 155 -5.89 10.58 -12.09
C PRO A 155 -4.35 10.48 -12.03
N GLY A 156 -3.78 10.62 -10.83
CA GLY A 156 -2.36 10.31 -10.57
C GLY A 156 -2.20 8.81 -10.39
N TRP A 157 -1.04 8.28 -10.74
CA TRP A 157 -0.67 6.90 -10.40
C TRP A 157 -0.03 6.85 -9.01
N GLY A 158 -0.57 6.00 -8.10
CA GLY A 158 -0.14 5.96 -6.71
C GLY A 158 1.31 5.52 -6.50
N ALA A 159 1.87 4.74 -7.40
CA ALA A 159 3.24 4.25 -7.35
C ALA A 159 4.21 4.97 -8.31
N ALA A 160 3.85 6.15 -8.82
CA ALA A 160 4.69 6.88 -9.75
C ALA A 160 6.00 7.34 -9.10
N VAL A 161 7.13 7.05 -9.76
CA VAL A 161 8.46 7.53 -9.38
C VAL A 161 9.03 8.30 -10.56
N LEU A 162 9.40 9.57 -10.36
CA LEU A 162 9.98 10.40 -11.41
C LEU A 162 11.24 9.76 -12.00
N GLY A 163 11.30 9.69 -13.33
CA GLY A 163 12.42 9.11 -14.06
C GLY A 163 12.45 7.58 -14.09
N ALA A 164 11.46 6.93 -13.44
CA ALA A 164 11.27 5.47 -13.47
C ALA A 164 10.12 5.08 -14.42
N PHE A 165 9.27 4.14 -14.02
CA PHE A 165 8.17 3.66 -14.86
C PHE A 165 6.99 4.65 -14.87
N PRO A 166 6.40 5.00 -16.01
CA PRO A 166 6.68 4.48 -17.35
C PRO A 166 7.72 5.28 -18.15
N GLU A 167 8.35 6.31 -17.61
CA GLU A 167 9.25 7.23 -18.33
C GLU A 167 10.52 6.54 -18.85
N ASN A 168 10.96 5.46 -18.22
CA ASN A 168 12.08 4.63 -18.66
C ASN A 168 11.73 3.72 -19.85
N VAL A 169 10.46 3.66 -20.28
CA VAL A 169 9.99 2.93 -21.47
C VAL A 169 9.86 3.90 -22.65
N VAL A 170 10.83 3.86 -23.56
CA VAL A 170 10.86 4.73 -24.77
C VAL A 170 9.71 4.41 -25.73
N SER A 171 9.39 3.12 -25.88
CA SER A 171 8.29 2.66 -26.71
C SER A 171 7.84 1.26 -26.35
N TYR A 172 6.61 0.93 -26.69
CA TYR A 172 6.05 -0.41 -26.57
C TYR A 172 5.36 -0.80 -27.89
N THR A 173 5.71 -1.97 -28.41
CA THR A 173 5.30 -2.44 -29.74
C THR A 173 4.55 -3.75 -29.60
N GLN A 174 3.32 -3.80 -30.10
CA GLN A 174 2.59 -5.05 -30.25
C GLN A 174 3.16 -5.86 -31.40
N THR A 175 3.97 -6.87 -31.10
CA THR A 175 4.64 -7.72 -32.08
C THR A 175 3.81 -8.94 -32.48
N GLY A 176 2.75 -9.25 -31.73
CA GLY A 176 1.79 -10.32 -31.97
C GLY A 176 0.52 -10.15 -31.16
N THR A 177 -0.44 -11.05 -31.34
CA THR A 177 -1.70 -11.01 -30.57
C THR A 177 -1.46 -11.08 -29.06
N TYR A 178 -0.49 -11.89 -28.64
CA TYR A 178 -0.15 -12.15 -27.24
C TYR A 178 1.25 -11.70 -26.89
N THR A 179 1.92 -10.93 -27.74
CA THR A 179 3.32 -10.53 -27.52
C THR A 179 3.46 -9.03 -27.68
N ILE A 180 4.08 -8.42 -26.69
CA ILE A 180 4.45 -7.01 -26.68
C ILE A 180 5.93 -6.87 -26.35
N GLN A 181 6.58 -5.89 -26.95
CA GLN A 181 7.98 -5.59 -26.74
C GLN A 181 8.14 -4.16 -26.26
N PHE A 182 8.86 -3.97 -25.14
CA PHE A 182 9.23 -2.67 -24.63
C PHE A 182 10.67 -2.35 -25.02
N LYS A 183 10.92 -1.12 -25.46
CA LYS A 183 12.23 -0.54 -25.65
C LYS A 183 12.50 0.41 -24.49
N LEU A 184 13.60 0.22 -23.79
CA LEU A 184 13.99 0.99 -22.62
C LEU A 184 14.99 2.07 -22.97
N ASN A 185 15.05 3.16 -22.20
CA ASN A 185 15.98 4.26 -22.38
C ASN A 185 17.41 3.92 -21.94
N ALA A 186 17.59 2.87 -21.12
CA ALA A 186 18.88 2.40 -20.63
C ALA A 186 18.86 0.87 -20.40
N SER A 187 20.02 0.29 -20.12
CA SER A 187 20.15 -1.09 -19.67
C SER A 187 19.80 -1.17 -18.19
N TYR A 188 18.80 -1.98 -17.85
CA TYR A 188 18.38 -2.23 -16.48
C TYR A 188 18.64 -3.66 -16.04
N ASN A 189 18.70 -3.86 -14.72
CA ASN A 189 18.73 -5.19 -14.13
C ASN A 189 17.40 -5.90 -14.40
N PRO A 190 17.38 -7.11 -14.99
CA PRO A 190 16.15 -7.82 -15.29
C PRO A 190 15.29 -8.15 -14.07
N THR A 191 15.90 -8.46 -12.92
CA THR A 191 15.16 -8.73 -11.68
C THR A 191 14.46 -7.46 -11.23
N TRP A 192 15.21 -6.37 -11.06
CA TRP A 192 14.62 -5.10 -10.65
C TRP A 192 13.50 -4.64 -11.59
N PHE A 193 13.76 -4.64 -12.90
CA PHE A 193 12.75 -4.19 -13.87
C PHE A 193 11.49 -5.06 -13.88
N THR A 194 11.65 -6.37 -13.67
CA THR A 194 10.49 -7.28 -13.55
C THR A 194 9.73 -7.06 -12.25
N TYR A 195 10.44 -6.91 -11.13
CA TYR A 195 9.87 -6.83 -9.79
C TYR A 195 9.23 -5.46 -9.51
N ASN A 196 9.86 -4.37 -9.94
CA ASN A 196 9.43 -3.03 -9.54
C ASN A 196 8.73 -2.25 -10.66
N GLU A 197 8.96 -2.61 -11.94
CA GLU A 197 8.40 -1.88 -13.08
C GLU A 197 7.29 -2.67 -13.79
N LEU A 198 7.57 -3.90 -14.23
CA LEU A 198 6.56 -4.71 -14.92
C LEU A 198 5.44 -5.20 -14.00
N SER A 199 5.70 -5.30 -12.71
CA SER A 199 4.70 -5.61 -11.68
C SER A 199 3.58 -4.58 -11.59
N GLN A 200 3.85 -3.34 -12.00
CA GLN A 200 2.89 -2.24 -11.99
C GLN A 200 1.80 -2.37 -13.08
N ILE A 201 1.95 -3.32 -13.99
CA ILE A 201 1.01 -3.48 -15.11
C ILE A 201 -0.09 -4.47 -14.75
N ASN A 202 -1.32 -3.98 -14.69
CA ASN A 202 -2.52 -4.81 -14.62
C ASN A 202 -3.23 -4.74 -15.99
N PRO A 203 -3.22 -5.80 -16.82
CA PRO A 203 -4.01 -5.78 -18.04
C PRO A 203 -5.46 -5.44 -17.75
N ILE A 204 -6.03 -4.49 -18.49
CA ILE A 204 -7.42 -4.06 -18.36
C ILE A 204 -8.17 -4.20 -19.68
N PRO A 205 -9.48 -4.55 -19.66
CA PRO A 205 -10.19 -4.95 -20.87
C PRO A 205 -10.47 -3.77 -21.80
N GLN A 206 -9.55 -3.49 -22.73
CA GLN A 206 -9.69 -2.38 -23.68
C GLN A 206 -11.04 -2.41 -24.40
N ALA A 207 -11.45 -3.58 -24.89
CA ALA A 207 -12.70 -3.76 -25.62
C ALA A 207 -13.97 -3.57 -24.75
N ALA A 208 -13.83 -3.19 -23.47
CA ALA A 208 -14.93 -2.87 -22.58
C ALA A 208 -14.79 -1.50 -21.92
N TRP A 209 -13.56 -1.03 -21.66
CA TRP A 209 -13.31 0.18 -20.86
C TRP A 209 -12.86 1.40 -21.65
N ASP A 210 -12.43 1.24 -22.90
CA ASP A 210 -11.98 2.35 -23.73
C ASP A 210 -13.19 3.13 -24.27
N ARG A 211 -13.70 3.99 -23.41
CA ARG A 211 -14.89 4.83 -23.63
C ARG A 211 -14.83 6.13 -22.85
N LEU A 212 -15.64 7.10 -23.22
CA LEU A 212 -15.69 8.41 -22.56
C LEU A 212 -16.95 8.61 -21.70
N SER A 213 -17.89 7.66 -21.72
CA SER A 213 -19.10 7.64 -20.89
C SER A 213 -19.67 6.22 -20.82
N LEU A 214 -20.46 5.89 -19.78
CA LEU A 214 -21.10 4.57 -19.64
C LEU A 214 -22.03 4.20 -20.80
N SER A 215 -22.77 5.15 -21.33
CA SER A 215 -23.68 4.97 -22.46
C SER A 215 -22.99 5.11 -23.82
N GLY A 216 -21.74 5.59 -23.84
CA GLY A 216 -20.97 5.78 -25.06
C GLY A 216 -20.45 4.47 -25.64
N PRO A 217 -20.13 4.44 -26.94
CA PRO A 217 -19.52 3.28 -27.56
C PRO A 217 -18.11 3.03 -27.00
N VAL A 218 -17.68 1.76 -27.03
CA VAL A 218 -16.27 1.41 -26.89
C VAL A 218 -15.57 1.76 -28.20
N GLY A 219 -14.36 2.33 -28.10
CA GLY A 219 -13.57 2.77 -29.25
C GLY A 219 -12.09 2.45 -29.11
N ASN A 220 -11.28 3.34 -29.67
CA ASN A 220 -9.84 3.42 -29.49
C ASN A 220 -9.49 4.86 -29.09
N TYR A 221 -10.19 5.38 -28.09
CA TYR A 221 -10.02 6.76 -27.62
C TYR A 221 -8.64 6.98 -27.01
N ASP A 222 -8.09 5.95 -26.33
CA ASP A 222 -6.73 5.94 -25.81
C ASP A 222 -5.66 6.13 -26.90
N GLN A 223 -5.98 5.85 -28.16
CA GLN A 223 -5.12 5.97 -29.33
C GLN A 223 -5.52 7.15 -30.23
N SER A 224 -6.33 8.09 -29.76
CA SER A 224 -6.64 9.28 -30.55
C SER A 224 -5.32 9.98 -30.94
N ALA A 225 -5.31 10.79 -32.02
CA ALA A 225 -4.11 11.31 -32.69
C ALA A 225 -3.03 11.93 -31.79
N GLN A 226 -3.34 12.14 -30.52
CA GLN A 226 -2.47 12.72 -29.51
C GLN A 226 -1.81 11.71 -28.56
N ALA A 227 -2.35 10.48 -28.45
CA ALA A 227 -1.77 9.41 -27.63
C ALA A 227 -0.96 8.39 -28.44
N ARG A 228 -1.08 8.45 -29.76
CA ARG A 228 -0.38 7.56 -30.70
C ARG A 228 0.60 8.34 -31.54
N MET A 229 1.89 8.15 -31.33
CA MET A 229 2.87 8.43 -32.38
C MET A 229 3.27 7.12 -33.03
N VAL A 230 2.99 7.02 -34.33
CA VAL A 230 3.83 6.18 -35.19
C VAL A 230 5.16 6.91 -35.22
N ALA A 231 6.21 6.31 -34.67
CA ALA A 231 7.54 6.92 -34.68
C ALA A 231 7.87 7.38 -36.09
N PRO A 232 8.50 8.56 -36.26
CA PRO A 232 8.98 8.99 -37.57
C PRO A 232 9.83 7.87 -38.17
N ALA A 233 9.77 7.69 -39.47
CA ALA A 233 10.54 6.66 -40.19
C ALA A 233 12.05 6.73 -39.97
N SER A 234 12.54 7.81 -39.38
CA SER A 234 13.94 8.01 -38.96
C SER A 234 14.36 7.24 -37.71
N ASP A 235 13.43 6.72 -36.89
CA ASP A 235 13.76 6.14 -35.55
C ASP A 235 13.79 4.61 -35.54
N SER A 236 13.77 3.95 -36.68
CA SER A 236 13.87 2.49 -36.82
C SER A 236 12.89 1.67 -35.96
N LEU A 237 11.80 2.25 -35.50
CA LEU A 237 10.78 1.53 -34.73
C LEU A 237 9.82 0.79 -35.68
N PRO A 238 9.41 -0.46 -35.34
CA PRO A 238 8.46 -1.22 -36.13
C PRO A 238 7.11 -0.51 -36.27
N ALA A 239 6.39 -0.79 -37.34
CA ALA A 239 4.97 -0.45 -37.43
C ALA A 239 4.24 -1.01 -36.19
N ASN A 240 3.26 -0.28 -35.66
CA ASN A 240 2.56 -0.57 -34.41
C ASN A 240 3.37 -0.31 -33.10
N SER A 241 4.45 0.45 -33.18
CA SER A 241 5.10 1.00 -31.99
C SER A 241 4.29 2.18 -31.45
N TYR A 242 4.20 2.24 -30.12
CA TYR A 242 3.62 3.36 -29.39
C TYR A 242 4.74 4.10 -28.67
N VAL A 243 4.67 5.40 -28.67
CA VAL A 243 5.59 6.28 -27.96
C VAL A 243 4.74 7.13 -27.05
N PRO A 244 5.09 7.28 -25.77
CA PRO A 244 4.40 8.20 -24.87
C PRO A 244 4.47 9.60 -25.44
N VAL A 245 3.37 10.14 -25.93
CA VAL A 245 3.32 11.51 -26.49
C VAL A 245 1.96 12.10 -26.22
N ASN A 246 1.98 13.32 -25.72
CA ASN A 246 0.81 14.14 -25.43
C ASN A 246 -0.40 13.34 -24.90
N PRO A 247 -0.64 13.37 -23.59
CA PRO A 247 -1.70 12.59 -22.91
C PRO A 247 -3.12 12.92 -23.42
N GLY A 248 -3.27 13.95 -24.25
CA GLY A 248 -4.55 14.52 -24.62
C GLY A 248 -5.00 15.60 -23.65
N THR A 249 -6.29 15.72 -23.49
CA THR A 249 -6.94 16.68 -22.61
C THR A 249 -7.98 15.96 -21.73
N ALA A 250 -8.60 16.66 -20.79
CA ALA A 250 -9.71 16.12 -19.99
C ALA A 250 -10.89 15.56 -20.82
N THR A 251 -10.96 15.88 -22.10
CA THR A 251 -12.06 15.49 -23.00
C THR A 251 -11.62 14.67 -24.20
N THR A 252 -10.34 14.41 -24.36
CA THR A 252 -9.78 13.69 -25.54
C THR A 252 -8.59 12.80 -25.14
N GLY A 253 -8.40 11.70 -25.86
CA GLY A 253 -7.23 10.86 -25.71
C GLY A 253 -7.25 9.97 -24.47
N ALA A 254 -6.09 9.41 -24.16
CA ALA A 254 -5.90 8.49 -23.06
C ALA A 254 -6.25 9.14 -21.70
N LEU A 255 -5.95 10.43 -21.53
CA LEU A 255 -6.24 11.17 -20.31
C LEU A 255 -7.75 11.25 -20.04
N ALA A 256 -8.57 11.49 -21.06
CA ALA A 256 -10.03 11.52 -20.93
C ALA A 256 -10.61 10.15 -20.54
N VAL A 257 -10.04 9.07 -21.10
CA VAL A 257 -10.44 7.70 -20.74
C VAL A 257 -10.02 7.39 -19.30
N ALA A 258 -8.79 7.73 -18.91
CA ALA A 258 -8.30 7.55 -17.54
C ALA A 258 -9.17 8.33 -16.53
N GLN A 259 -9.53 9.57 -16.84
CA GLN A 259 -10.41 10.37 -16.01
C GLN A 259 -11.82 9.74 -15.90
N PHE A 260 -12.36 9.24 -16.99
CA PHE A 260 -13.65 8.55 -16.96
C PHE A 260 -13.58 7.31 -16.07
N ILE A 261 -12.55 6.46 -16.19
CA ILE A 261 -12.35 5.27 -15.35
C ILE A 261 -12.19 5.68 -13.88
N ASN A 262 -11.40 6.72 -13.60
CA ASN A 262 -11.20 7.25 -12.25
C ASN A 262 -12.53 7.69 -11.59
N VAL A 263 -13.38 8.42 -12.30
CA VAL A 263 -14.71 8.81 -11.80
C VAL A 263 -15.60 7.60 -11.54
N GLN A 264 -15.60 6.62 -12.46
CA GLN A 264 -16.37 5.39 -12.27
C GLN A 264 -15.86 4.56 -11.09
N SER A 265 -14.55 4.59 -10.83
CA SER A 265 -13.92 3.84 -9.73
C SER A 265 -14.28 4.37 -8.34
N GLN A 266 -14.76 5.60 -8.25
CA GLN A 266 -15.20 6.22 -6.99
C GLN A 266 -16.72 6.10 -6.76
N ASP A 267 -17.49 5.60 -7.75
CA ASP A 267 -18.93 5.40 -7.63
C ASP A 267 -19.26 4.02 -7.05
N LEU A 268 -19.11 3.91 -5.73
CA LEU A 268 -19.32 2.68 -4.96
C LEU A 268 -20.72 2.07 -5.21
N SER A 269 -21.72 2.91 -5.49
CA SER A 269 -23.09 2.45 -5.68
C SER A 269 -23.28 1.57 -6.92
N THR A 270 -22.33 1.61 -7.85
CA THR A 270 -22.41 0.92 -9.13
C THR A 270 -21.54 -0.34 -9.23
N TYR A 271 -20.69 -0.64 -8.27
CA TYR A 271 -19.70 -1.73 -8.40
C TYR A 271 -20.29 -3.08 -8.79
N ALA A 272 -21.43 -3.46 -8.21
CA ALA A 272 -22.10 -4.72 -8.55
C ALA A 272 -22.89 -4.68 -9.86
N THR A 273 -23.23 -3.50 -10.39
CA THR A 273 -24.18 -3.34 -11.51
C THR A 273 -23.58 -2.70 -12.77
N ASN A 274 -22.48 -1.96 -12.64
CA ASN A 274 -21.80 -1.36 -13.77
C ASN A 274 -21.19 -2.45 -14.67
N PRO A 275 -21.59 -2.55 -15.95
CA PRO A 275 -21.13 -3.59 -16.87
C PRO A 275 -19.61 -3.56 -17.12
N MET A 276 -18.95 -2.42 -16.89
CA MET A 276 -17.49 -2.34 -16.98
C MET A 276 -16.82 -3.26 -15.97
N TRP A 277 -17.25 -3.18 -14.69
CA TRP A 277 -16.66 -3.94 -13.60
C TRP A 277 -17.01 -5.43 -13.62
N GLN A 278 -17.97 -5.82 -14.46
CA GLN A 278 -18.34 -7.23 -14.67
C GLN A 278 -17.44 -7.95 -15.70
N VAL A 279 -16.59 -7.21 -16.42
CA VAL A 279 -15.59 -7.80 -17.33
C VAL A 279 -14.27 -7.96 -16.57
N VAL A 280 -14.03 -9.15 -16.06
CA VAL A 280 -12.89 -9.46 -15.19
C VAL A 280 -12.01 -10.55 -15.78
N LEU A 281 -10.72 -10.56 -15.41
CA LEU A 281 -9.73 -11.57 -15.78
C LEU A 281 -9.51 -12.57 -14.63
N GLY A 282 -9.68 -12.11 -13.41
CA GLY A 282 -9.36 -12.84 -12.18
C GLY A 282 -10.34 -13.94 -11.80
N PRO A 283 -10.07 -14.65 -10.69
CA PRO A 283 -10.83 -15.82 -10.25
C PRO A 283 -12.23 -15.50 -9.73
N PHE A 284 -12.53 -14.24 -9.41
CA PHE A 284 -13.82 -13.84 -8.83
C PHE A 284 -14.48 -12.69 -9.60
N LYS A 285 -15.77 -12.48 -9.32
CA LYS A 285 -16.61 -11.38 -9.81
C LYS A 285 -17.42 -10.81 -8.66
N ILE A 286 -17.65 -9.50 -8.68
CA ILE A 286 -18.53 -8.87 -7.70
C ILE A 286 -19.98 -9.34 -7.93
N SER A 287 -20.60 -9.79 -6.87
CA SER A 287 -22.02 -10.18 -6.83
C SER A 287 -22.86 -9.16 -6.05
N GLN A 288 -22.29 -8.61 -4.96
CA GLN A 288 -22.93 -7.57 -4.14
C GLN A 288 -21.85 -6.62 -3.64
N PHE A 289 -22.19 -5.35 -3.54
CA PHE A 289 -21.38 -4.31 -2.91
C PHE A 289 -22.29 -3.29 -2.25
N SER A 290 -21.90 -2.80 -1.08
CA SER A 290 -22.58 -1.68 -0.42
C SER A 290 -21.61 -0.54 -0.14
N SER A 291 -22.13 0.68 -0.01
CA SER A 291 -21.32 1.85 0.34
C SER A 291 -20.68 1.79 1.73
N SER A 292 -21.09 0.84 2.58
CA SER A 292 -20.40 0.56 3.85
C SER A 292 -19.16 -0.31 3.69
N GLY A 293 -18.85 -0.79 2.47
CA GLY A 293 -17.72 -1.66 2.18
C GLY A 293 -18.04 -3.16 2.19
N TYR A 294 -19.28 -3.56 2.52
CA TYR A 294 -19.66 -4.98 2.38
C TYR A 294 -19.53 -5.42 0.93
N LEU A 295 -18.72 -6.44 0.71
CA LEU A 295 -18.42 -7.00 -0.60
C LEU A 295 -18.72 -8.50 -0.59
N LYS A 296 -19.45 -8.98 -1.60
CA LYS A 296 -19.58 -10.40 -1.88
C LYS A 296 -19.08 -10.70 -3.29
N MET A 297 -18.13 -11.58 -3.36
CA MET A 297 -17.53 -12.09 -4.58
C MET A 297 -17.95 -13.54 -4.82
N VAL A 298 -18.20 -13.89 -6.08
CA VAL A 298 -18.51 -15.25 -6.51
C VAL A 298 -17.50 -15.71 -7.57
N PRO A 299 -17.25 -17.02 -7.70
CA PRO A 299 -16.32 -17.54 -8.70
C PRO A 299 -16.62 -17.07 -10.11
N ASN A 300 -15.59 -16.59 -10.80
CA ASN A 300 -15.62 -16.35 -12.24
C ASN A 300 -15.50 -17.71 -12.95
N LYS A 301 -16.56 -18.16 -13.60
CA LYS A 301 -16.60 -19.47 -14.29
C LYS A 301 -15.69 -19.50 -15.53
N ASP A 302 -15.38 -18.34 -16.07
CA ASP A 302 -14.54 -18.16 -17.27
C ASP A 302 -13.07 -17.92 -16.91
N TYR A 303 -12.72 -17.90 -15.62
CA TYR A 303 -11.34 -17.71 -15.16
C TYR A 303 -10.41 -18.73 -15.82
N SER A 304 -9.40 -18.23 -16.53
CA SER A 304 -8.46 -19.07 -17.29
C SER A 304 -7.28 -19.58 -16.46
N GLY A 305 -6.95 -18.89 -15.36
CA GLY A 305 -5.83 -19.26 -14.47
C GLY A 305 -6.10 -20.49 -13.61
N SER A 306 -5.19 -20.81 -12.73
CA SER A 306 -5.22 -21.96 -11.81
C SER A 306 -4.64 -21.56 -10.44
N PRO A 307 -5.18 -22.10 -9.33
CA PRO A 307 -6.30 -23.03 -9.25
C PRO A 307 -7.65 -22.35 -9.53
N LYS A 308 -8.66 -23.16 -9.83
CA LYS A 308 -10.06 -22.68 -9.93
C LYS A 308 -10.65 -22.55 -8.54
N PRO A 309 -11.42 -21.49 -8.22
CA PRO A 309 -12.09 -21.36 -6.94
C PRO A 309 -13.03 -22.56 -6.65
N THR A 310 -12.98 -23.07 -5.42
CA THR A 310 -13.85 -24.14 -4.96
C THR A 310 -14.89 -23.68 -3.93
N ILE A 311 -14.72 -22.50 -3.34
CA ILE A 311 -15.71 -21.89 -2.44
C ILE A 311 -16.88 -21.29 -3.23
N ALA A 312 -18.05 -21.24 -2.62
CA ALA A 312 -19.25 -20.66 -3.24
C ALA A 312 -19.19 -19.14 -3.31
N ALA A 313 -18.57 -18.50 -2.33
CA ALA A 313 -18.36 -17.05 -2.27
C ALA A 313 -17.25 -16.69 -1.29
N LEU A 314 -16.60 -15.56 -1.53
CA LEU A 314 -15.88 -14.78 -0.53
C LEU A 314 -16.72 -13.55 -0.17
N VAL A 315 -16.85 -13.27 1.12
CA VAL A 315 -17.48 -12.07 1.66
C VAL A 315 -16.41 -11.31 2.43
N GLU A 316 -16.18 -10.05 2.08
CA GLU A 316 -15.45 -9.09 2.91
C GLU A 316 -16.49 -8.31 3.71
N ASP A 317 -16.44 -8.45 5.03
CA ASP A 317 -17.44 -7.89 5.94
C ASP A 317 -16.79 -6.80 6.79
N PRO A 318 -17.12 -5.51 6.56
CA PRO A 318 -16.48 -4.40 7.24
C PRO A 318 -17.03 -4.24 8.66
N PHE A 319 -16.15 -4.07 9.61
CA PHE A 319 -16.47 -3.80 11.00
C PHE A 319 -16.16 -2.36 11.38
N THR A 320 -16.98 -1.77 12.24
CA THR A 320 -16.79 -0.39 12.73
C THR A 320 -15.98 -0.33 14.03
N SER A 321 -15.74 -1.49 14.67
CA SER A 321 -14.94 -1.60 15.88
C SER A 321 -14.43 -3.03 16.09
N ASP A 322 -13.30 -3.17 16.76
CA ASP A 322 -12.74 -4.45 17.21
C ASP A 322 -13.75 -5.25 18.04
N THR A 323 -14.54 -4.57 18.89
CA THR A 323 -15.56 -5.24 19.71
C THR A 323 -16.66 -5.88 18.88
N SER A 324 -17.10 -5.22 17.79
CA SER A 324 -18.14 -5.78 16.91
C SER A 324 -17.64 -6.98 16.13
N GLU A 325 -16.39 -6.92 15.64
CA GLU A 325 -15.72 -8.04 14.97
C GLU A 325 -15.56 -9.23 15.94
N PHE A 326 -15.03 -9.00 17.14
CA PHE A 326 -14.78 -10.04 18.12
C PHE A 326 -16.07 -10.74 18.58
N ASN A 327 -17.18 -10.00 18.70
CA ASN A 327 -18.49 -10.60 18.95
C ASN A 327 -18.97 -11.50 17.80
N ALA A 328 -18.76 -11.07 16.55
CA ALA A 328 -19.11 -11.88 15.38
C ALA A 328 -18.22 -13.14 15.28
N LEU A 329 -16.94 -13.07 15.65
CA LEU A 329 -16.09 -14.27 15.81
C LEU A 329 -16.67 -15.24 16.85
N HIS A 330 -17.07 -14.75 18.02
CA HIS A 330 -17.64 -15.57 19.08
C HIS A 330 -18.96 -16.23 18.66
N ASN A 331 -19.77 -15.56 17.86
CA ASN A 331 -21.00 -16.10 17.30
C ASN A 331 -20.75 -17.14 16.20
N GLY A 332 -19.54 -17.17 15.64
CA GLY A 332 -19.18 -18.07 14.55
C GLY A 332 -19.54 -17.54 13.15
N ASP A 333 -19.86 -16.25 13.01
CA ASP A 333 -20.30 -15.60 11.78
C ASP A 333 -19.15 -15.35 10.80
N ILE A 334 -17.91 -15.29 11.32
CA ILE A 334 -16.67 -14.99 10.57
C ILE A 334 -15.89 -16.28 10.32
N THR A 335 -15.37 -16.44 9.11
CA THR A 335 -14.46 -17.54 8.76
C THR A 335 -13.00 -17.18 9.01
N ILE A 336 -12.58 -15.99 8.60
CA ILE A 336 -11.24 -15.40 8.79
C ILE A 336 -11.47 -14.06 9.45
N GLY A 337 -10.94 -13.87 10.64
CA GLY A 337 -10.98 -12.62 11.37
C GLY A 337 -9.70 -12.44 12.17
N TYR A 338 -9.73 -11.59 13.18
CA TYR A 338 -8.57 -11.32 14.02
C TYR A 338 -8.95 -11.27 15.50
N ILE A 339 -7.96 -11.48 16.35
CA ILE A 339 -8.15 -11.26 17.77
C ILE A 339 -7.60 -9.88 18.16
N PRO A 340 -8.44 -8.98 18.68
CA PRO A 340 -7.95 -7.72 19.21
C PRO A 340 -6.89 -7.95 20.29
N ARG A 341 -5.89 -7.08 20.35
CA ARG A 341 -4.76 -7.26 21.31
C ARG A 341 -5.22 -7.32 22.77
N ALA A 342 -6.25 -6.55 23.11
CA ALA A 342 -6.86 -6.58 24.45
C ALA A 342 -7.47 -7.96 24.79
N ASP A 343 -7.87 -8.71 23.78
CA ASP A 343 -8.57 -10.00 23.92
C ASP A 343 -7.66 -11.22 23.70
N LEU A 344 -6.34 -11.04 23.60
CA LEU A 344 -5.38 -12.13 23.40
C LEU A 344 -5.52 -13.27 24.42
N GLY A 345 -6.00 -12.99 25.62
CA GLY A 345 -6.34 -14.00 26.62
C GLY A 345 -7.46 -14.97 26.22
N GLN A 346 -8.29 -14.59 25.24
CA GLN A 346 -9.43 -15.36 24.78
C GLN A 346 -9.09 -16.43 23.73
N ARG A 347 -7.82 -16.54 23.30
CA ARG A 347 -7.39 -17.55 22.30
C ARG A 347 -7.85 -18.97 22.62
N ALA A 348 -7.83 -19.36 23.90
CA ALA A 348 -8.26 -20.69 24.33
C ALA A 348 -9.79 -20.89 24.15
N ALA A 349 -10.58 -19.83 24.31
CA ALA A 349 -12.03 -19.85 24.07
C ALA A 349 -12.32 -19.97 22.57
N LEU A 350 -11.66 -19.17 21.73
CA LEU A 350 -11.81 -19.24 20.27
C LEU A 350 -11.41 -20.63 19.73
N LYS A 351 -10.33 -21.23 20.27
CA LYS A 351 -9.95 -22.61 19.91
C LYS A 351 -11.07 -23.62 20.20
N LYS A 352 -11.79 -23.49 21.32
CA LYS A 352 -12.94 -24.35 21.64
C LYS A 352 -14.13 -24.14 20.69
N LEU A 353 -14.23 -22.96 20.08
CA LEU A 353 -15.22 -22.63 19.04
C LEU A 353 -14.79 -23.08 17.64
N GLY A 354 -13.66 -23.81 17.53
CA GLY A 354 -13.16 -24.37 16.27
C GLY A 354 -12.30 -23.41 15.45
N TYR A 355 -11.71 -22.41 16.09
CA TYR A 355 -10.76 -21.52 15.42
C TYR A 355 -9.29 -21.93 15.66
N SER A 356 -8.46 -21.67 14.66
CA SER A 356 -7.00 -21.68 14.73
C SER A 356 -6.49 -20.26 14.79
N PHE A 357 -5.27 -20.08 15.30
CA PHE A 357 -4.60 -18.78 15.42
C PHE A 357 -3.28 -18.82 14.66
N SER A 358 -3.05 -17.81 13.81
CA SER A 358 -1.82 -17.62 13.05
C SER A 358 -1.59 -16.12 12.83
N PRO A 359 -0.61 -15.49 13.50
CA PRO A 359 -0.27 -14.10 13.21
C PRO A 359 0.14 -13.93 11.75
N TRP A 360 -0.38 -12.91 11.09
CA TRP A 360 -0.10 -12.60 9.70
C TRP A 360 0.96 -11.50 9.62
N TYR A 361 2.17 -11.89 9.28
CA TYR A 361 3.25 -10.95 9.00
C TYR A 361 3.31 -10.67 7.51
N SER A 362 3.52 -9.40 7.15
CA SER A 362 3.71 -8.97 5.76
C SER A 362 5.17 -8.61 5.49
N PHE A 363 5.52 -8.52 4.20
CA PHE A 363 6.79 -7.99 3.72
C PHE A 363 6.74 -6.47 3.78
N SER A 364 7.00 -5.94 4.98
CA SER A 364 6.73 -4.55 5.31
C SER A 364 7.67 -4.02 6.39
N ASP A 365 7.85 -2.70 6.44
CA ASP A 365 8.62 -2.02 7.47
C ASP A 365 7.82 -0.91 8.14
N ALA A 366 7.87 -0.88 9.48
CA ALA A 366 7.27 0.17 10.28
C ALA A 366 8.29 1.27 10.59
N TYR A 367 7.91 2.52 10.34
CA TYR A 367 8.76 3.67 10.57
C TYR A 367 7.97 4.97 10.77
N MET A 368 8.64 5.98 11.35
CA MET A 368 8.16 7.36 11.31
C MET A 368 9.02 8.19 10.35
N LEU A 369 8.36 9.15 9.73
CA LEU A 369 8.98 10.13 8.85
C LEU A 369 9.53 11.33 9.63
N TYR A 370 10.70 11.84 9.23
CA TYR A 370 11.17 13.18 9.55
C TYR A 370 10.84 14.13 8.41
N ASN A 371 10.30 15.30 8.69
CA ASN A 371 10.16 16.36 7.69
C ASN A 371 11.43 17.20 7.59
N PHE A 372 12.30 16.88 6.66
CA PHE A 372 13.57 17.56 6.45
C PHE A 372 13.42 18.98 5.87
N THR A 373 12.25 19.31 5.29
CA THR A 373 11.96 20.63 4.72
C THR A 373 11.32 21.58 5.72
N ASN A 374 10.82 21.08 6.85
CA ASN A 374 10.17 21.92 7.86
C ASN A 374 11.07 23.08 8.30
N THR A 375 10.58 24.32 8.18
CA THR A 375 11.38 25.53 8.42
C THR A 375 11.78 25.73 9.87
N SER A 376 11.07 25.12 10.82
CA SER A 376 11.33 25.25 12.25
C SER A 376 12.32 24.23 12.79
N VAL A 377 12.23 22.98 12.35
CA VAL A 377 12.97 21.85 12.92
C VAL A 377 13.74 21.00 11.92
N GLY A 378 13.54 21.21 10.62
CA GLY A 378 14.23 20.42 9.58
C GLY A 378 15.77 20.50 9.69
N SER A 379 16.31 21.62 10.15
CA SER A 379 17.74 21.75 10.44
C SER A 379 18.23 20.82 11.57
N ILE A 380 17.37 20.51 12.55
CA ILE A 380 17.66 19.54 13.61
C ILE A 380 17.67 18.13 13.02
N PHE A 381 16.68 17.78 12.21
CA PHE A 381 16.57 16.46 11.57
C PHE A 381 17.72 16.19 10.59
N LYS A 382 18.29 17.21 9.96
CA LYS A 382 19.49 17.07 9.11
C LYS A 382 20.76 16.68 9.87
N GLN A 383 20.79 16.83 11.21
CA GLN A 383 21.93 16.42 12.03
C GLN A 383 21.90 14.92 12.32
N LEU A 384 22.88 14.17 11.82
CA LEU A 384 22.93 12.72 12.04
C LEU A 384 22.98 12.36 13.53
N TYR A 385 23.76 13.08 14.34
CA TYR A 385 23.84 12.82 15.79
C TYR A 385 22.46 12.93 16.46
N PHE A 386 21.59 13.83 15.98
CA PHE A 386 20.24 13.98 16.50
C PHE A 386 19.38 12.75 16.17
N ARG A 387 19.40 12.30 14.91
CA ARG A 387 18.67 11.09 14.51
C ARG A 387 19.17 9.86 15.28
N GLN A 388 20.48 9.75 15.51
CA GLN A 388 21.08 8.70 16.35
C GLN A 388 20.63 8.80 17.82
N ALA A 389 20.57 10.00 18.37
CA ALA A 389 20.06 10.22 19.72
C ALA A 389 18.56 9.87 19.81
N PHE A 390 17.78 10.30 18.84
CA PHE A 390 16.34 10.02 18.77
C PHE A 390 16.09 8.51 18.68
N GLN A 391 16.73 7.80 17.76
CA GLN A 391 16.59 6.34 17.60
C GLN A 391 17.04 5.58 18.86
N SER A 392 18.07 6.08 19.56
CA SER A 392 18.52 5.48 20.83
C SER A 392 17.54 5.67 21.99
N LEU A 393 16.48 6.45 21.81
CA LEU A 393 15.37 6.62 22.77
C LEU A 393 14.10 5.85 22.35
N VAL A 394 14.14 5.12 21.24
CA VAL A 394 13.04 4.25 20.81
C VAL A 394 13.24 2.85 21.39
N ASN A 395 12.37 2.45 22.33
CA ASN A 395 12.50 1.20 23.08
C ASN A 395 11.70 0.05 22.43
N GLN A 396 12.06 -0.32 21.20
CA GLN A 396 11.34 -1.34 20.45
C GLN A 396 11.09 -2.64 21.24
N PRO A 397 12.07 -3.23 21.98
CA PRO A 397 11.82 -4.45 22.75
C PRO A 397 10.71 -4.28 23.79
N GLN A 398 10.66 -3.13 24.46
CA GLN A 398 9.64 -2.83 25.47
C GLN A 398 8.26 -2.65 24.78
N TYR A 399 8.20 -1.93 23.66
CA TYR A 399 6.97 -1.70 22.92
C TYR A 399 6.37 -3.02 22.41
N ILE A 400 7.21 -3.91 21.84
CA ILE A 400 6.78 -5.25 21.42
C ILE A 400 6.16 -6.02 22.57
N LYS A 401 6.80 -6.00 23.74
CA LYS A 401 6.34 -6.72 24.93
C LYS A 401 5.05 -6.15 25.49
N ASP A 402 5.01 -4.82 25.72
CA ASP A 402 3.97 -4.19 26.54
C ASP A 402 2.74 -3.79 25.72
N PHE A 403 2.92 -3.38 24.46
CA PHE A 403 1.82 -2.87 23.64
C PHE A 403 1.39 -3.86 22.54
N TYR A 404 2.32 -4.72 22.08
CA TYR A 404 2.06 -5.67 21.00
C TYR A 404 1.93 -7.12 21.48
N GLY A 405 1.84 -7.36 22.79
CA GLY A 405 1.63 -8.70 23.36
C GLY A 405 2.72 -9.71 23.04
N GLY A 406 3.92 -9.25 22.73
CA GLY A 406 5.06 -10.06 22.30
C GLY A 406 5.04 -10.42 20.79
N PHE A 407 4.06 -9.92 20.03
CA PHE A 407 4.01 -10.11 18.58
C PHE A 407 4.65 -8.90 17.88
N GLY A 408 5.83 -9.11 17.35
CA GLY A 408 6.61 -8.12 16.62
C GLY A 408 8.06 -8.53 16.51
N THR A 409 8.76 -7.87 15.60
CA THR A 409 10.21 -8.00 15.41
C THR A 409 10.86 -6.62 15.49
N ILE A 410 12.11 -6.58 15.90
CA ILE A 410 12.90 -5.35 15.88
C ILE A 410 13.20 -5.01 14.44
N ASN A 411 12.98 -3.75 14.07
CA ASN A 411 13.33 -3.21 12.78
C ASN A 411 14.55 -2.28 12.90
N ASN A 412 15.48 -2.37 11.94
CA ASN A 412 16.72 -1.60 11.92
C ASN A 412 16.95 -0.82 10.64
N GLY A 413 16.24 -1.14 9.58
CA GLY A 413 16.51 -0.60 8.26
C GLY A 413 15.36 -0.80 7.29
N PRO A 414 15.57 -0.54 6.01
CA PRO A 414 14.53 -0.46 5.01
C PRO A 414 14.22 -1.78 4.30
N VAL A 415 14.74 -2.91 4.75
CA VAL A 415 14.46 -4.21 4.14
C VAL A 415 13.79 -5.12 5.15
N PRO A 416 12.58 -5.63 4.87
CA PRO A 416 11.83 -6.42 5.83
C PRO A 416 12.58 -7.68 6.29
N GLY A 417 12.71 -7.86 7.61
CA GLY A 417 13.26 -9.09 8.19
C GLY A 417 12.29 -10.27 8.18
N TYR A 418 11.13 -10.14 7.54
CA TYR A 418 10.16 -11.20 7.32
C TYR A 418 9.88 -11.37 5.81
N PRO A 419 9.82 -12.59 5.24
CA PRO A 419 10.04 -13.87 5.91
C PRO A 419 11.47 -14.03 6.48
N ARG A 420 11.61 -14.83 7.52
CA ARG A 420 12.91 -15.01 8.19
C ARG A 420 13.96 -15.55 7.21
N ASN A 421 15.18 -15.03 7.34
CA ASN A 421 16.32 -15.30 6.45
C ASN A 421 16.11 -14.72 5.04
N ASN A 422 15.46 -13.56 4.95
CA ASN A 422 15.36 -12.83 3.70
C ASN A 422 16.75 -12.66 3.06
N PRO A 423 16.99 -13.18 1.85
CA PRO A 423 18.30 -13.10 1.21
C PRO A 423 18.67 -11.69 0.76
N ASP A 424 17.71 -10.80 0.71
CA ASP A 424 17.88 -9.40 0.34
C ASP A 424 18.15 -8.50 1.56
N GLU A 425 18.04 -9.02 2.80
CA GLU A 425 18.39 -8.31 4.04
C GLU A 425 19.91 -8.35 4.27
N SER A 426 20.53 -7.19 4.48
CA SER A 426 21.99 -7.13 4.69
C SER A 426 22.42 -7.77 6.01
N PRO A 427 23.65 -8.33 6.09
CA PRO A 427 24.15 -8.86 7.36
C PRO A 427 24.26 -7.82 8.48
N LEU A 428 24.30 -6.54 8.18
CA LEU A 428 24.28 -5.47 9.18
C LEU A 428 22.88 -5.28 9.76
N GLU A 429 21.88 -5.24 8.92
CA GLU A 429 20.49 -5.07 9.28
C GLU A 429 19.97 -6.30 10.06
N ALA A 430 20.25 -7.49 9.57
CA ALA A 430 19.88 -8.79 10.15
C ALA A 430 20.48 -9.06 11.54
N LYS A 431 21.52 -8.35 11.94
CA LYS A 431 22.14 -8.53 13.27
C LYS A 431 21.30 -8.04 14.43
N GLY A 432 20.19 -7.40 14.16
CA GLY A 432 19.35 -6.78 15.16
C GLY A 432 19.75 -5.31 15.41
N GLN A 433 19.22 -4.71 16.43
CA GLN A 433 19.21 -3.27 16.68
C GLN A 433 20.61 -2.61 16.60
N TYR A 434 20.86 -1.84 15.54
CA TYR A 434 22.12 -1.12 15.35
C TYR A 434 22.26 0.07 16.31
N TYR A 435 21.14 0.78 16.57
CA TYR A 435 21.02 1.80 17.62
C TYR A 435 20.09 1.29 18.71
N PRO A 436 20.59 0.46 19.65
CA PRO A 436 19.77 -0.09 20.72
C PRO A 436 19.31 1.01 21.67
N PHE A 437 18.18 0.79 22.33
CA PHE A 437 17.69 1.68 23.35
C PHE A 437 18.76 1.98 24.41
N SER A 438 19.16 3.24 24.49
CA SER A 438 20.22 3.71 25.38
C SER A 438 20.07 5.21 25.69
N PRO A 439 19.27 5.57 26.70
CA PRO A 439 19.11 6.96 27.12
C PRO A 439 20.44 7.66 27.40
N ALA A 440 21.41 6.94 28.01
CA ALA A 440 22.74 7.47 28.30
C ALA A 440 23.50 7.86 26.99
N LYS A 441 23.38 7.04 25.94
CA LYS A 441 23.97 7.31 24.62
C LYS A 441 23.32 8.54 23.97
N ALA A 442 22.00 8.63 24.02
CA ALA A 442 21.27 9.77 23.48
C ALA A 442 21.68 11.08 24.16
N VAL A 443 21.72 11.11 25.49
CA VAL A 443 22.16 12.26 26.27
C VAL A 443 23.60 12.63 25.92
N SER A 444 24.51 11.65 25.80
CA SER A 444 25.89 11.89 25.43
C SER A 444 26.03 12.52 24.03
N LEU A 445 25.26 12.03 23.04
CA LEU A 445 25.23 12.57 21.68
C LEU A 445 24.75 14.03 21.68
N LEU A 446 23.68 14.34 22.38
CA LEU A 446 23.17 15.70 22.46
C LEU A 446 24.18 16.64 23.15
N LYS A 447 24.72 16.27 24.33
CA LYS A 447 25.70 17.09 25.06
C LYS A 447 26.98 17.32 24.26
N SER A 448 27.51 16.31 23.59
CA SER A 448 28.73 16.45 22.79
C SER A 448 28.54 17.34 21.56
N ASN A 449 27.29 17.55 21.14
CA ASN A 449 26.92 18.43 20.04
C ASN A 449 26.18 19.71 20.51
N GLY A 450 26.59 20.27 21.63
CA GLY A 450 26.27 21.63 22.03
C GLY A 450 24.88 21.84 22.63
N TRP A 451 24.13 20.78 22.97
CA TRP A 451 22.85 20.91 23.65
C TRP A 451 23.02 20.98 25.17
N ASP A 452 22.32 21.91 25.79
CA ASP A 452 22.09 21.90 27.23
C ASP A 452 20.92 20.92 27.53
N VAL A 453 21.30 19.71 27.93
CA VAL A 453 20.34 18.61 28.14
C VAL A 453 19.72 18.70 29.50
N GLN A 454 18.40 18.87 29.55
CA GLN A 454 17.57 19.05 30.73
C GLN A 454 16.56 17.89 30.90
N PRO A 455 16.94 16.76 31.51
CA PRO A 455 16.01 15.65 31.76
C PRO A 455 14.76 16.14 32.51
N ALA A 456 13.58 15.67 32.04
CA ALA A 456 12.26 16.12 32.50
C ALA A 456 11.94 17.62 32.26
N GLY A 457 12.92 18.39 31.80
CA GLY A 457 12.78 19.77 31.34
C GLY A 457 12.62 19.88 29.82
N ILE A 458 13.11 20.96 29.23
CA ILE A 458 13.23 21.14 27.78
C ILE A 458 14.68 21.44 27.47
N SER A 459 15.33 20.59 26.70
CA SER A 459 16.70 20.79 26.25
C SER A 459 16.77 21.88 25.19
N THR A 460 17.81 22.70 25.24
CA THR A 460 18.00 23.82 24.31
C THR A 460 19.39 23.80 23.70
N CYS A 461 19.52 24.37 22.48
CA CYS A 461 20.84 24.56 21.87
C CYS A 461 21.63 25.61 22.64
N ALA A 462 22.71 25.20 23.31
CA ALA A 462 23.60 26.10 24.04
C ALA A 462 24.73 26.61 23.15
N ARG A 463 25.17 25.86 22.14
CA ARG A 463 26.25 26.25 21.20
C ARG A 463 25.74 26.14 19.77
N ALA A 464 25.21 27.24 19.27
CA ALA A 464 24.88 27.39 17.85
C ALA A 464 26.12 27.49 17.00
N GLY A 465 26.12 26.88 15.82
CA GLY A 465 27.24 26.91 14.89
C GLY A 465 27.42 25.60 14.13
N THR A 466 28.53 25.51 13.40
CA THR A 466 28.88 24.36 12.56
C THR A 466 30.25 23.74 12.91
N ALA A 467 30.90 24.24 13.96
CA ALA A 467 32.13 23.64 14.44
C ALA A 467 31.87 22.30 15.15
N PRO A 468 32.86 21.42 15.27
CA PRO A 468 32.72 20.20 16.05
C PRO A 468 32.23 20.51 17.49
N GLY A 469 31.11 19.90 17.86
CA GLY A 469 30.50 20.13 19.15
C GLY A 469 29.45 21.23 19.19
N ASP A 470 29.11 21.87 18.08
CA ASP A 470 27.98 22.80 17.96
C ASP A 470 26.71 22.05 17.56
N CYS A 471 25.52 22.67 17.76
CA CYS A 471 24.23 22.07 17.45
C CYS A 471 24.02 21.78 15.98
N GLY A 472 24.69 22.51 15.09
CA GLY A 472 24.62 22.30 13.65
C GLY A 472 24.07 23.49 12.87
N SER A 473 24.23 23.43 11.56
CA SER A 473 23.79 24.48 10.64
C SER A 473 22.29 24.73 10.73
N GLY A 474 21.88 26.00 10.80
CA GLY A 474 20.47 26.40 10.84
C GLY A 474 19.79 26.22 12.20
N ILE A 475 20.55 25.86 13.26
CA ILE A 475 20.03 25.74 14.62
C ILE A 475 20.50 26.97 15.43
N SER A 476 19.52 27.69 16.00
CA SER A 476 19.78 28.91 16.74
C SER A 476 20.09 28.64 18.21
N ALA A 477 20.87 29.52 18.84
CA ALA A 477 21.11 29.49 20.28
C ALA A 477 19.78 29.65 21.03
N GLY A 478 19.57 28.82 22.05
CA GLY A 478 18.33 28.78 22.81
C GLY A 478 17.18 28.02 22.12
N GLN A 479 17.37 27.52 20.90
CA GLN A 479 16.32 26.74 20.22
C GLN A 479 15.96 25.49 21.05
N PRO A 480 14.66 25.32 21.40
CA PRO A 480 14.24 24.19 22.24
C PRO A 480 14.08 22.91 21.41
N LEU A 481 14.30 21.76 22.04
CA LEU A 481 13.90 20.46 21.52
C LEU A 481 12.42 20.21 21.83
N THR A 482 11.55 20.98 21.19
CA THR A 482 10.09 20.77 21.17
C THR A 482 9.70 20.40 19.76
N LEU A 483 9.14 19.21 19.58
CA LEU A 483 8.84 18.58 18.30
C LEU A 483 7.38 18.15 18.29
N LYS A 484 6.74 18.27 17.13
CA LYS A 484 5.36 17.79 16.90
C LYS A 484 5.40 16.41 16.25
N LEU A 485 4.69 15.46 16.83
CA LEU A 485 4.48 14.13 16.28
C LEU A 485 3.00 13.93 15.94
N LEU A 486 2.73 13.83 14.66
CA LEU A 486 1.41 13.50 14.10
C LEU A 486 1.34 11.99 13.88
N TYR A 487 0.31 11.31 14.41
CA TYR A 487 0.17 9.87 14.20
C TYR A 487 -1.30 9.45 13.97
N ALA A 488 -1.47 8.29 13.34
CA ALA A 488 -2.79 7.75 13.05
C ALA A 488 -3.54 7.37 14.33
N ASN A 489 -4.79 7.79 14.44
CA ASN A 489 -5.69 7.39 15.52
C ASN A 489 -6.30 6.00 15.27
N GLY A 490 -7.07 5.48 16.25
CA GLY A 490 -7.81 4.22 16.14
C GLY A 490 -7.10 3.01 16.74
N SER A 491 -5.77 3.01 16.89
CA SER A 491 -5.01 1.95 17.53
C SER A 491 -4.60 2.33 18.95
N THR A 492 -5.14 1.63 19.96
CA THR A 492 -4.71 1.81 21.36
C THR A 492 -3.24 1.43 21.57
N ALA A 493 -2.75 0.43 20.87
CA ALA A 493 -1.36 0.01 20.97
C ALA A 493 -0.41 1.09 20.45
N LEU A 494 -0.71 1.68 19.30
CA LEU A 494 0.06 2.80 18.72
C LEU A 494 0.01 4.02 19.65
N THR A 495 -1.17 4.38 20.18
CA THR A 495 -1.29 5.49 21.12
C THR A 495 -0.40 5.29 22.34
N ASN A 496 -0.43 4.11 22.96
CA ASN A 496 0.41 3.78 24.10
C ASN A 496 1.91 3.82 23.76
N GLU A 497 2.29 3.38 22.57
CA GLU A 497 3.66 3.47 22.08
C GLU A 497 4.13 4.92 21.96
N MET A 498 3.33 5.79 21.33
CA MET A 498 3.65 7.21 21.15
C MET A 498 3.72 7.94 22.52
N GLU A 499 2.82 7.65 23.44
CA GLU A 499 2.83 8.20 24.80
C GLU A 499 4.04 7.70 25.61
N ALA A 500 4.42 6.43 25.50
CA ALA A 500 5.62 5.89 26.12
C ALA A 500 6.88 6.57 25.55
N MET A 501 6.97 6.70 24.24
CA MET A 501 8.06 7.40 23.55
C MET A 501 8.16 8.87 24.00
N GLN A 502 7.03 9.58 24.07
CA GLN A 502 6.97 10.95 24.60
C GLN A 502 7.54 11.03 26.02
N SER A 503 7.09 10.14 26.89
CA SER A 503 7.52 10.08 28.30
C SER A 503 9.02 9.77 28.43
N GLU A 504 9.51 8.79 27.69
CA GLU A 504 10.92 8.38 27.70
C GLU A 504 11.83 9.49 27.18
N MET A 505 11.50 10.11 26.06
CA MET A 505 12.28 11.20 25.47
C MET A 505 12.31 12.43 26.37
N LYS A 506 11.18 12.77 27.00
CA LYS A 506 11.09 13.86 27.96
C LYS A 506 11.93 13.60 29.20
N SER A 507 11.75 12.44 29.81
CA SER A 507 12.40 12.10 31.10
C SER A 507 13.91 11.91 30.96
N ALA A 508 14.37 11.32 29.86
CA ALA A 508 15.79 11.02 29.65
C ALA A 508 16.58 12.20 29.10
N ALA A 509 16.06 12.87 28.09
CA ALA A 509 16.82 13.82 27.27
C ALA A 509 16.19 15.21 27.16
N GLY A 510 15.06 15.48 27.79
CA GLY A 510 14.35 16.74 27.68
C GLY A 510 13.90 17.07 26.26
N ILE A 511 13.61 16.05 25.45
CA ILE A 511 12.96 16.19 24.16
C ILE A 511 11.45 16.20 24.40
N ASN A 512 10.80 17.31 24.11
CA ASN A 512 9.37 17.48 24.31
C ASN A 512 8.64 17.11 23.01
N LEU A 513 8.00 15.94 22.96
CA LEU A 513 7.11 15.57 21.88
C LEU A 513 5.70 16.08 22.15
N GLU A 514 5.14 16.86 21.23
CA GLU A 514 3.74 17.29 21.22
C GLU A 514 2.96 16.35 20.32
N LEU A 515 2.13 15.50 20.91
CA LEU A 515 1.37 14.47 20.17
C LEU A 515 0.09 15.06 19.60
N SER A 516 -0.22 14.72 18.35
CA SER A 516 -1.50 14.99 17.68
C SER A 516 -1.91 13.81 16.82
N THR A 517 -3.22 13.65 16.61
CA THR A 517 -3.75 12.50 15.87
C THR A 517 -4.71 12.94 14.76
N GLU A 518 -4.67 12.19 13.66
CA GLU A 518 -5.63 12.25 12.56
C GLU A 518 -6.00 10.83 12.13
N THR A 519 -6.88 10.65 11.16
CA THR A 519 -7.08 9.32 10.56
C THR A 519 -5.81 8.88 9.80
N GLY A 520 -5.56 7.58 9.67
CA GLY A 520 -4.38 7.10 8.93
C GLY A 520 -4.33 7.66 7.50
N ALA A 521 -5.47 7.73 6.81
CA ALA A 521 -5.58 8.32 5.48
C ALA A 521 -5.23 9.82 5.47
N ASP A 522 -5.62 10.58 6.47
CA ASP A 522 -5.30 12.01 6.58
C ASP A 522 -3.81 12.21 6.88
N VAL A 523 -3.22 11.42 7.80
CA VAL A 523 -1.77 11.48 8.07
C VAL A 523 -0.98 11.14 6.81
N PHE A 524 -1.38 10.10 6.08
CA PHE A 524 -0.76 9.69 4.82
C PHE A 524 -0.83 10.82 3.78
N SER A 525 -2.01 11.38 3.52
CA SER A 525 -2.16 12.46 2.55
C SER A 525 -1.42 13.73 2.96
N THR A 526 -1.43 14.09 4.26
CA THR A 526 -0.71 15.25 4.80
C THR A 526 0.80 15.14 4.61
N THR A 527 1.35 13.94 4.68
CA THR A 527 2.81 13.73 4.63
C THR A 527 3.34 13.47 3.23
N LEU A 528 2.48 13.04 2.30
CA LEU A 528 2.85 12.85 0.88
C LEU A 528 2.52 14.06 0.00
N ASP A 529 2.04 15.17 0.57
CA ASP A 529 2.03 16.44 -0.13
C ASP A 529 3.45 16.77 -0.62
N ASN A 530 3.55 17.27 -1.87
CA ASN A 530 4.81 17.57 -2.53
C ASN A 530 5.62 18.64 -1.76
N CYS A 531 6.16 18.27 -0.61
CA CYS A 531 7.05 19.09 0.19
C CYS A 531 8.41 19.14 -0.48
N THR A 532 8.91 20.31 -0.78
CA THR A 532 10.25 20.50 -1.35
C THR A 532 10.97 21.60 -0.58
N PRO A 533 12.30 21.74 -0.69
CA PRO A 533 13.01 22.87 -0.10
C PRO A 533 12.49 24.24 -0.57
N SER A 534 11.90 24.33 -1.76
CA SER A 534 11.31 25.54 -2.31
C SER A 534 9.84 25.75 -1.89
N THR A 535 9.14 24.68 -1.54
CA THR A 535 7.76 24.67 -1.04
C THR A 535 7.67 23.81 0.23
N PRO A 536 8.24 24.27 1.36
CA PRO A 536 8.32 23.45 2.57
C PRO A 536 6.95 23.27 3.22
N CYS A 537 6.66 22.04 3.65
CA CYS A 537 5.49 21.75 4.46
C CYS A 537 5.77 22.05 5.93
N ASN A 538 4.96 22.89 6.54
CA ASN A 538 5.13 23.28 7.94
C ASN A 538 4.01 22.79 8.85
N ASN A 539 3.04 22.04 8.32
CA ASN A 539 1.91 21.49 9.03
C ASN A 539 2.26 20.25 9.87
N TRP A 540 3.36 19.56 9.59
CA TRP A 540 3.85 18.42 10.35
C TRP A 540 5.39 18.45 10.51
N GLN A 541 5.93 17.69 11.47
CA GLN A 541 7.36 17.62 11.75
C GLN A 541 7.89 16.19 11.80
N ILE A 542 7.25 15.32 12.57
CA ILE A 542 7.44 13.87 12.58
C ILE A 542 6.06 13.25 12.35
N ALA A 543 5.98 12.16 11.61
CA ALA A 543 4.69 11.51 11.36
C ALA A 543 4.79 9.99 11.35
N ASP A 544 3.71 9.34 11.83
CA ASP A 544 3.48 7.90 11.81
C ASP A 544 2.12 7.61 11.17
N TRP A 545 2.12 6.86 10.10
CA TRP A 545 0.89 6.50 9.37
C TRP A 545 0.01 5.48 10.12
N GLY A 546 0.55 4.85 11.17
CA GLY A 546 -0.14 3.83 11.95
C GLY A 546 -0.17 2.45 11.30
N ALA A 547 0.46 2.31 10.14
CA ALA A 547 0.62 1.08 9.40
C ALA A 547 2.06 0.96 8.90
N ALA A 548 2.53 -0.26 8.68
CA ALA A 548 3.81 -0.50 8.04
C ALA A 548 3.74 -0.20 6.54
N TRP A 549 4.86 0.19 5.93
CA TRP A 549 5.01 0.24 4.49
C TRP A 549 5.10 -1.18 3.94
N VAL A 550 4.13 -1.60 3.15
CA VAL A 550 4.14 -2.88 2.44
C VAL A 550 4.83 -2.68 1.11
N TYR A 551 5.85 -3.47 0.81
CA TYR A 551 6.60 -3.40 -0.45
C TYR A 551 5.80 -4.01 -1.62
N SER A 552 4.60 -3.46 -1.86
CA SER A 552 3.76 -3.78 -3.02
C SER A 552 4.11 -2.83 -4.16
N LEU A 553 4.38 -3.37 -5.33
CA LEU A 553 4.93 -2.73 -6.53
C LEU A 553 6.42 -2.33 -6.44
N ASP A 554 7.02 -2.23 -5.27
CA ASP A 554 8.48 -2.12 -5.04
C ASP A 554 8.99 -3.44 -4.43
N TYR A 555 8.67 -4.56 -5.10
CA TYR A 555 8.88 -5.93 -4.59
C TYR A 555 10.35 -6.29 -4.34
N LEU A 556 11.28 -5.61 -5.00
CA LEU A 556 12.69 -5.60 -4.62
C LEU A 556 12.96 -4.29 -3.86
N PRO A 557 13.18 -4.32 -2.53
CA PRO A 557 13.17 -3.16 -1.65
C PRO A 557 14.43 -2.30 -1.82
N THR A 558 14.59 -1.67 -2.98
CA THR A 558 15.78 -0.88 -3.33
C THR A 558 15.78 0.52 -2.74
N GLY A 559 14.65 0.96 -2.15
CA GLY A 559 14.45 2.32 -1.65
C GLY A 559 14.11 3.35 -2.73
N GLY A 560 13.94 2.93 -3.97
CA GLY A 560 13.58 3.81 -5.09
C GLY A 560 12.29 4.57 -4.84
N GLU A 561 11.35 3.95 -4.16
CA GLU A 561 10.03 4.52 -3.89
C GLU A 561 9.98 5.37 -2.60
N ILE A 562 10.71 4.98 -1.55
CA ILE A 562 10.58 5.60 -0.22
C ILE A 562 11.74 6.52 0.18
N LEU A 563 12.94 6.34 -0.39
CA LEU A 563 14.15 7.06 0.05
C LEU A 563 14.97 7.68 -1.08
N ALA A 564 14.62 7.44 -2.35
CA ALA A 564 15.26 8.17 -3.45
C ALA A 564 14.84 9.65 -3.40
N THR A 565 15.77 10.55 -3.74
CA THR A 565 15.46 11.97 -3.81
C THR A 565 14.34 12.23 -4.82
N GLY A 566 13.26 12.86 -4.38
CA GLY A 566 12.09 13.19 -5.21
C GLY A 566 11.14 12.02 -5.50
N ALA A 567 11.32 10.87 -4.85
CA ALA A 567 10.36 9.78 -4.94
C ALA A 567 9.01 10.17 -4.30
N SER A 568 7.91 9.70 -4.89
CA SER A 568 6.55 10.07 -4.49
C SER A 568 6.20 9.70 -3.05
N SER A 569 6.77 8.62 -2.53
CA SER A 569 6.53 8.16 -1.16
C SER A 569 7.60 8.63 -0.16
N ASN A 570 8.58 9.44 -0.62
CA ASN A 570 9.56 10.10 0.25
C ASN A 570 8.97 11.37 0.88
N GLY A 571 7.92 11.21 1.69
CA GLY A 571 7.14 12.33 2.23
C GLY A 571 7.94 13.35 3.06
N GLY A 572 9.04 12.93 3.65
CA GLY A 572 9.94 13.80 4.42
C GLY A 572 10.93 14.61 3.58
N ASP A 573 10.98 14.38 2.29
CA ASP A 573 11.98 14.94 1.35
C ASP A 573 13.42 14.67 1.82
N TYR A 574 13.69 13.42 2.23
CA TYR A 574 15.07 13.00 2.47
C TYR A 574 15.85 13.05 1.17
N SER A 575 17.01 13.70 1.17
CA SER A 575 17.84 13.83 -0.03
C SER A 575 19.31 13.60 0.32
N ASN A 576 19.90 12.61 -0.35
CA ASN A 576 21.32 12.29 -0.17
C ASN A 576 21.90 11.61 -1.42
N ALA A 577 22.86 12.26 -2.06
CA ALA A 577 23.47 11.79 -3.29
C ALA A 577 24.12 10.40 -3.19
N THR A 578 24.66 10.01 -2.02
CA THR A 578 25.22 8.66 -1.82
C THR A 578 24.13 7.62 -1.75
N ASN A 579 23.00 7.94 -1.09
CA ASN A 579 21.83 7.09 -1.07
C ASN A 579 21.30 6.87 -2.49
N ASP A 580 21.10 7.93 -3.24
CA ASP A 580 20.59 7.87 -4.62
C ASP A 580 21.51 7.05 -5.53
N GLN A 581 22.84 7.18 -5.37
CA GLN A 581 23.81 6.36 -6.10
C GLN A 581 23.72 4.88 -5.74
N ASN A 582 23.51 4.53 -4.46
CA ASN A 582 23.37 3.14 -4.03
C ASN A 582 22.08 2.53 -4.58
N ILE A 583 20.97 3.28 -4.51
CA ILE A 583 19.67 2.88 -5.08
C ILE A 583 19.82 2.64 -6.60
N ALA A 584 20.33 3.64 -7.33
CA ALA A 584 20.50 3.54 -8.78
C ALA A 584 21.42 2.38 -9.19
N ALA A 585 22.45 2.07 -8.39
CA ALA A 585 23.34 0.96 -8.66
C ALA A 585 22.63 -0.42 -8.63
N SER A 586 21.64 -0.61 -7.80
CA SER A 586 20.82 -1.84 -7.79
C SER A 586 19.98 -1.99 -9.05
N HIS A 587 19.44 -0.87 -9.57
CA HIS A 587 18.60 -0.85 -10.77
C HIS A 587 19.31 -1.24 -12.06
N VAL A 588 20.64 -1.03 -12.12
CA VAL A 588 21.45 -1.28 -13.32
C VAL A 588 22.50 -2.40 -13.12
N ALA A 589 22.43 -3.10 -12.01
CA ALA A 589 23.39 -4.15 -11.68
C ALA A 589 23.37 -5.30 -12.73
N PRO A 590 24.50 -5.69 -13.30
CA PRO A 590 24.52 -6.63 -14.43
C PRO A 590 24.34 -8.10 -14.01
N THR A 591 24.40 -8.41 -12.72
CA THR A 591 24.26 -9.77 -12.17
C THR A 591 23.56 -9.75 -10.82
N LYS A 592 22.95 -10.85 -10.42
CA LYS A 592 22.32 -10.97 -9.07
C LYS A 592 23.31 -10.66 -7.94
N ALA A 593 24.55 -11.11 -8.05
CA ALA A 593 25.58 -10.81 -7.03
C ALA A 593 25.89 -9.31 -6.94
N ALA A 594 25.94 -8.61 -8.08
CA ALA A 594 26.14 -7.15 -8.10
C ALA A 594 24.91 -6.40 -7.56
N GLU A 595 23.71 -6.89 -7.87
CA GLU A 595 22.43 -6.36 -7.37
C GLU A 595 22.38 -6.48 -5.84
N THR A 596 22.58 -7.69 -5.30
CA THR A 596 22.63 -7.94 -3.85
C THR A 596 23.69 -7.06 -3.16
N ALA A 597 24.88 -6.92 -3.77
CA ALA A 597 25.91 -6.06 -3.21
C ALA A 597 25.55 -4.56 -3.24
N ALA A 598 24.81 -4.11 -4.23
CA ALA A 598 24.30 -2.73 -4.31
C ALA A 598 23.17 -2.50 -3.29
N LEU A 599 22.25 -3.45 -3.17
CA LEU A 599 21.17 -3.44 -2.19
C LEU A 599 21.74 -3.35 -0.76
N PHE A 600 22.68 -4.23 -0.39
CA PHE A 600 23.34 -4.18 0.92
C PHE A 600 24.06 -2.84 1.21
N LYS A 601 24.58 -2.16 0.18
CA LYS A 601 25.16 -0.82 0.38
C LYS A 601 24.11 0.22 0.69
N TYR A 602 22.96 0.15 0.04
CA TYR A 602 21.81 1.00 0.31
C TYR A 602 21.31 0.78 1.74
N GLU A 603 21.04 -0.47 2.11
CA GLU A 603 20.57 -0.84 3.46
C GLU A 603 21.54 -0.40 4.55
N ASP A 604 22.82 -0.78 4.42
CA ASP A 604 23.88 -0.40 5.36
C ASP A 604 23.99 1.12 5.50
N PHE A 605 23.78 1.86 4.42
CA PHE A 605 23.74 3.31 4.45
C PHE A 605 22.52 3.81 5.22
N ALA A 606 21.32 3.32 4.92
CA ALA A 606 20.09 3.71 5.60
C ALA A 606 20.11 3.37 7.10
N VAL A 607 20.59 2.18 7.46
CA VAL A 607 20.79 1.77 8.87
C VAL A 607 21.67 2.79 9.60
N ARG A 608 22.78 3.23 8.99
CA ARG A 608 23.72 4.15 9.65
C ARG A 608 23.27 5.60 9.64
N GLN A 609 22.55 6.04 8.60
CA GLN A 609 22.15 7.42 8.41
C GLN A 609 20.79 7.76 9.01
N LEU A 610 19.96 6.75 9.30
CA LEU A 610 18.64 6.92 9.92
C LEU A 610 17.80 7.97 9.17
N PRO A 611 17.50 7.78 7.88
CA PRO A 611 16.62 8.69 7.15
C PRO A 611 15.18 8.68 7.72
N LEU A 612 14.83 7.61 8.39
CA LEU A 612 13.57 7.33 9.06
C LEU A 612 13.83 6.95 10.52
N VAL A 613 12.79 6.97 11.34
CA VAL A 613 12.81 6.38 12.69
C VAL A 613 12.26 4.96 12.57
N TRP A 614 13.09 3.97 12.83
CA TRP A 614 12.66 2.57 12.76
C TRP A 614 11.84 2.18 13.98
N LEU A 615 10.66 1.63 13.73
CA LEU A 615 9.71 1.16 14.74
C LEU A 615 9.58 -0.38 14.69
N PRO A 616 9.01 -1.02 15.73
CA PRO A 616 8.77 -2.47 15.68
C PRO A 616 7.90 -2.87 14.51
N ASN A 617 8.34 -3.86 13.72
CA ASN A 617 7.48 -4.52 12.75
C ASN A 617 6.50 -5.44 13.47
N THR A 618 5.21 -5.14 13.39
CA THR A 618 4.14 -5.94 13.99
C THR A 618 3.40 -6.74 12.91
N PRO A 619 2.74 -7.85 13.28
CA PRO A 619 1.87 -8.51 12.30
C PRO A 619 0.81 -7.53 11.78
N TYR A 620 0.52 -7.63 10.50
CA TYR A 620 -0.64 -6.99 9.87
C TYR A 620 -1.91 -7.33 10.68
N GLN A 621 -2.07 -8.61 11.00
CA GLN A 621 -3.23 -9.09 11.70
C GLN A 621 -2.89 -10.26 12.64
N LEU A 622 -3.50 -10.29 13.84
CA LEU A 622 -3.47 -11.45 14.72
C LEU A 622 -4.59 -12.41 14.32
N THR A 623 -4.42 -13.05 13.16
CA THR A 623 -5.46 -13.79 12.45
C THR A 623 -5.96 -14.99 13.24
N VAL A 624 -7.26 -15.11 13.30
CA VAL A 624 -7.98 -16.32 13.69
C VAL A 624 -8.88 -16.79 12.56
N TYR A 625 -8.95 -18.09 12.32
CA TYR A 625 -9.70 -18.65 11.21
C TYR A 625 -10.32 -20.00 11.58
N LYS A 626 -11.43 -20.35 10.95
CA LYS A 626 -12.09 -21.66 11.15
C LYS A 626 -11.09 -22.78 10.83
N SER A 627 -10.88 -23.71 11.76
CA SER A 627 -9.87 -24.78 11.65
C SER A 627 -10.11 -25.74 10.48
N ASN A 628 -11.32 -25.79 9.94
CA ASN A 628 -11.64 -26.56 8.75
C ASN A 628 -11.43 -25.80 7.43
N LEU A 629 -11.05 -24.51 7.46
CA LEU A 629 -10.63 -23.78 6.26
C LEU A 629 -9.23 -24.25 5.86
N LYS A 630 -9.06 -24.61 4.58
CA LYS A 630 -7.79 -24.99 3.95
C LYS A 630 -7.38 -23.92 2.94
N GLY A 631 -6.08 -23.85 2.64
CA GLY A 631 -5.52 -22.94 1.62
C GLY A 631 -5.29 -21.50 2.08
N LEU A 632 -5.58 -21.17 3.36
CA LEU A 632 -5.25 -19.88 3.93
C LEU A 632 -3.74 -19.74 4.23
N LEU A 633 -3.10 -20.82 4.63
CA LEU A 633 -1.69 -20.79 5.02
C LEU A 633 -0.78 -21.41 3.95
N PRO A 634 0.40 -20.82 3.73
CA PRO A 634 0.86 -19.56 4.33
C PRO A 634 0.05 -18.37 3.83
N GLN A 635 -0.09 -17.34 4.67
CA GLN A 635 -0.77 -16.09 4.32
C GLN A 635 0.06 -15.29 3.31
N GLY A 636 -0.59 -14.42 2.54
CA GLY A 636 0.06 -13.55 1.56
C GLY A 636 1.06 -12.59 2.20
N VAL A 637 2.24 -12.49 1.64
CA VAL A 637 3.32 -11.64 2.21
C VAL A 637 3.13 -10.15 1.92
N TYR A 638 2.27 -9.82 0.96
CA TYR A 638 1.88 -8.44 0.64
C TYR A 638 0.44 -8.16 1.07
N GLU A 639 -0.02 -8.88 2.10
CA GLU A 639 -1.36 -8.80 2.68
C GLU A 639 -2.48 -9.27 1.74
N GLU A 640 -2.16 -10.01 0.68
CA GLU A 640 -3.14 -10.51 -0.29
C GLU A 640 -3.96 -11.68 0.25
N LEU A 641 -5.21 -11.68 -0.11
CA LEU A 641 -6.06 -12.86 -0.02
C LEU A 641 -5.88 -13.73 -1.28
N TYR A 642 -5.84 -15.04 -1.07
CA TYR A 642 -5.78 -16.02 -2.16
C TYR A 642 -7.03 -16.92 -2.17
N PRO A 643 -8.24 -16.36 -2.37
CA PRO A 643 -9.48 -17.11 -2.18
C PRO A 643 -9.68 -18.25 -3.17
N GLN A 644 -8.95 -18.26 -4.30
CA GLN A 644 -8.94 -19.38 -5.24
C GLN A 644 -8.31 -20.66 -4.66
N TYR A 645 -7.51 -20.56 -3.60
CA TYR A 645 -6.96 -21.72 -2.89
C TYR A 645 -7.84 -22.20 -1.73
N TYR A 646 -8.86 -21.41 -1.34
CA TYR A 646 -9.67 -21.74 -0.16
C TYR A 646 -10.61 -22.91 -0.43
N SER A 647 -10.73 -23.79 0.57
CA SER A 647 -11.68 -24.90 0.57
C SER A 647 -12.03 -25.28 2.02
N PHE A 648 -13.20 -25.89 2.20
CA PHE A 648 -13.56 -26.46 3.49
C PHE A 648 -13.29 -27.97 3.50
N GLY A 649 -12.58 -28.45 4.55
CA GLY A 649 -12.21 -29.85 4.76
C GLY A 649 -12.90 -30.47 5.96
#